data_88bac4ec39fd8a6921329ca6476d2aae
#
_entry.id   88bac4ec39fd8a6921329ca6476d2aae
#
_cell.length_a   1.000
_cell.length_b   1.000
_cell.length_c   1.000
_cell.angle_alpha   90.00
_cell.angle_beta   90.00
_cell.angle_gamma   90.00
#
_symmetry.space_group_name_H-M   'P 1'
#
loop_
_entity.id
_entity.type
_entity.pdbx_description
1 polymer ?
#
loop_
_entity_poly.entity_id
_entity_poly.type
_entity_poly.pdbx_seq_one_letter_code
_entity_poly.pdbx_strand_id
1 'polypeptide(L)'
;MLSLDLLIFVSLIYVAFLFGVAFWAERASDVGRGGWMRTPLIYTLSLSIYCTAWTFYGAVGFAARSGLEFLTIYLGPTVVLIGWWLILRRLVRIARAERITSIADLVSSRFGKSALLGGLVTVMVVVGTTPYIALQLQSVTTSISVFAKGTQNILSSTNIALWTAAGLAVFTILFGTRNLDVNERHSGVVIAIAVEAIVKLLALLAVGVFVVWGLAGGAGDVLARIDASPISQWEVSTGRWIGLTFLSAAAFLCLPRMFQVMVVENSEESHLATASWAFPLYLLLMSLFVIPIAVVGLDILPAGSNPDLFVLTLPLSAEQNGLAMLAFLGGFSSATSMVIVAAIALSTMISNHIVTPIWLRSRGQGATISGDVRSVVLTSRRISIIVILTLGYLYYRISGGGAALASIGLISFAGVAQILPVMLGGIFWHSATKIGALAGLICGLVVWSYTMFLPSFGPEVLISQETIDHGLWGLQWLRPTALFGIQGLDPVVHAVLWSILLNSFAFVAGSILSRPSPLERVQAVQFISAFESGSSARGWQRGATDAEDLLSMAQRIIGAAQAQNLFRTAAQRQGKQGYLPDPTPQFLETLERGLAGSVGAATAHAMLGQMVGGSAVTVEDLMAVADETAQIMEYSNQLEAKSGELTTTARKLRDANDKLTKLSIQKDAFLSQISHELRTPMTSIRAFSEILQN
;
A
#
# COMPACT_ATOMS: atom_id res chain seq x y z
N MET A 1 -20.69 33.40 14.86
CA MET A 1 -20.42 32.52 13.71
C MET A 1 -19.01 32.80 13.20
N LEU A 2 -18.26 31.75 12.90
CA LEU A 2 -16.93 31.88 12.28
C LEU A 2 -17.07 32.48 10.87
N SER A 3 -16.34 33.56 10.57
CA SER A 3 -16.33 34.13 9.22
C SER A 3 -15.49 33.26 8.26
N LEU A 4 -15.89 33.22 7.00
CA LEU A 4 -15.14 32.52 5.96
C LEU A 4 -13.70 33.05 5.83
N ASP A 5 -13.52 34.38 6.00
CA ASP A 5 -12.22 35.01 5.95
C ASP A 5 -11.28 34.52 7.05
N LEU A 6 -11.80 34.36 8.29
CA LEU A 6 -11.03 33.81 9.40
C LEU A 6 -10.61 32.36 9.12
N LEU A 7 -11.52 31.58 8.54
CA LEU A 7 -11.25 30.17 8.20
C LEU A 7 -10.14 30.06 7.15
N ILE A 8 -10.21 30.87 6.08
CA ILE A 8 -9.17 30.94 5.04
C ILE A 8 -7.84 31.42 5.65
N PHE A 9 -7.86 32.45 6.48
CA PHE A 9 -6.68 33.00 7.12
C PHE A 9 -5.98 31.96 8.02
N VAL A 10 -6.74 31.28 8.87
CA VAL A 10 -6.20 30.23 9.77
C VAL A 10 -5.67 29.05 8.96
N SER A 11 -6.35 28.65 7.86
CA SER A 11 -5.87 27.61 6.95
C SER A 11 -4.54 27.96 6.30
N LEU A 12 -4.39 29.21 5.84
CA LEU A 12 -3.15 29.69 5.23
C LEU A 12 -2.00 29.74 6.24
N ILE A 13 -2.27 30.18 7.48
CA ILE A 13 -1.27 30.14 8.57
C ILE A 13 -0.86 28.71 8.87
N TYR A 14 -1.84 27.79 8.95
CA TYR A 14 -1.55 26.37 9.20
C TYR A 14 -0.70 25.74 8.09
N VAL A 15 -1.04 26.02 6.83
CA VAL A 15 -0.24 25.59 5.68
C VAL A 15 1.17 26.19 5.75
N ALA A 16 1.30 27.49 6.03
CA ALA A 16 2.61 28.15 6.18
C ALA A 16 3.43 27.55 7.33
N PHE A 17 2.77 27.18 8.44
CA PHE A 17 3.42 26.50 9.57
C PHE A 17 3.98 25.13 9.14
N LEU A 18 3.17 24.28 8.48
CA LEU A 18 3.64 22.98 7.96
C LEU A 18 4.78 23.14 6.97
N PHE A 19 4.74 24.19 6.17
CA PHE A 19 5.81 24.62 5.27
C PHE A 19 7.10 24.91 6.03
N GLY A 20 7.00 25.71 7.07
CA GLY A 20 8.13 26.06 7.92
C GLY A 20 8.75 24.82 8.56
N VAL A 21 7.91 23.89 9.05
CA VAL A 21 8.34 22.60 9.64
C VAL A 21 9.06 21.75 8.60
N ALA A 22 8.47 21.57 7.41
CA ALA A 22 9.08 20.78 6.33
C ALA A 22 10.43 21.35 5.90
N PHE A 23 10.48 22.67 5.67
CA PHE A 23 11.72 23.36 5.27
C PHE A 23 12.82 23.29 6.34
N TRP A 24 12.44 23.48 7.62
CA TRP A 24 13.38 23.37 8.73
C TRP A 24 13.94 21.96 8.88
N ALA A 25 13.07 20.94 8.75
CA ALA A 25 13.48 19.54 8.82
C ALA A 25 14.44 19.18 7.67
N GLU A 26 14.14 19.61 6.44
CA GLU A 26 15.00 19.37 5.28
C GLU A 26 16.37 20.01 5.47
N ARG A 27 16.43 21.27 5.90
CA ARG A 27 17.68 21.98 6.18
C ARG A 27 18.47 21.34 7.32
N ALA A 28 17.80 20.83 8.37
CA ALA A 28 18.46 20.12 9.46
C ALA A 28 19.06 18.77 9.00
N SER A 29 18.39 18.09 8.07
CA SER A 29 18.88 16.87 7.43
C SER A 29 20.16 17.13 6.62
N ASP A 30 20.16 18.21 5.81
CA ASP A 30 21.29 18.61 4.95
C ASP A 30 22.55 18.93 5.76
N VAL A 31 22.39 19.51 6.95
CA VAL A 31 23.49 19.88 7.86
C VAL A 31 23.93 18.69 8.75
N GLY A 32 23.37 17.49 8.53
CA GLY A 32 23.73 16.28 9.30
C GLY A 32 23.11 16.22 10.70
N ARG A 33 22.22 17.12 11.07
CA ARG A 33 21.49 17.15 12.36
C ARG A 33 20.17 16.36 12.32
N GLY A 34 19.95 15.56 11.29
CA GLY A 34 18.70 14.82 11.04
C GLY A 34 18.54 13.48 11.78
N GLY A 35 19.43 13.10 12.69
CA GLY A 35 19.38 11.78 13.35
C GLY A 35 18.08 11.50 14.09
N TRP A 36 17.51 12.50 14.76
CA TRP A 36 16.22 12.38 15.48
C TRP A 36 15.01 12.18 14.55
N MET A 37 15.12 12.57 13.28
CA MET A 37 14.05 12.38 12.28
C MET A 37 13.91 10.93 11.83
N ARG A 38 14.95 10.12 12.04
CA ARG A 38 15.01 8.69 11.67
C ARG A 38 14.65 7.78 12.83
N THR A 39 13.71 8.21 13.68
CA THR A 39 13.24 7.41 14.82
C THR A 39 12.05 6.54 14.42
N PRO A 40 11.86 5.37 15.09
CA PRO A 40 10.70 4.51 14.87
C PRO A 40 9.36 5.23 15.09
N LEU A 41 9.31 6.20 16.01
CA LEU A 41 8.09 6.97 16.29
C LEU A 41 7.70 7.88 15.12
N ILE A 42 8.64 8.61 14.55
CA ILE A 42 8.38 9.49 13.38
C ILE A 42 7.95 8.64 12.18
N TYR A 43 8.62 7.51 11.95
CA TYR A 43 8.18 6.56 10.94
C TYR A 43 6.75 6.07 11.18
N THR A 44 6.40 5.70 12.40
CA THR A 44 5.04 5.26 12.75
C THR A 44 4.01 6.37 12.53
N LEU A 45 4.31 7.60 12.96
CA LEU A 45 3.43 8.75 12.74
C LEU A 45 3.28 9.08 11.25
N SER A 46 4.31 8.89 10.43
CA SER A 46 4.22 9.11 8.99
C SER A 46 3.28 8.13 8.30
N LEU A 47 3.11 6.90 8.81
CA LEU A 47 2.11 5.96 8.31
C LEU A 47 0.67 6.48 8.47
N SER A 48 0.45 7.50 9.30
CA SER A 48 -0.85 8.16 9.45
C SER A 48 -1.36 8.84 8.17
N ILE A 49 -0.55 8.89 7.11
CA ILE A 49 -0.99 9.26 5.75
C ILE A 49 -2.11 8.32 5.24
N TYR A 50 -2.28 7.14 5.84
CA TYR A 50 -3.42 6.28 5.64
C TYR A 50 -4.73 6.94 6.10
N CYS A 51 -4.68 7.66 7.24
CA CYS A 51 -5.81 8.36 7.83
C CYS A 51 -6.05 9.71 7.11
N THR A 52 -6.94 9.70 6.16
CA THR A 52 -7.31 10.82 5.29
C THR A 52 -8.63 11.46 5.73
N ALA A 53 -9.21 12.35 4.93
CA ALA A 53 -10.54 12.89 5.19
C ALA A 53 -11.62 11.79 5.27
N TRP A 54 -11.41 10.64 4.61
CA TRP A 54 -12.26 9.48 4.79
C TRP A 54 -12.26 9.02 6.25
N THR A 55 -11.10 8.89 6.88
CA THR A 55 -10.95 8.46 8.27
C THR A 55 -11.44 9.51 9.26
N PHE A 56 -11.25 10.79 8.93
CA PHE A 56 -11.60 11.90 9.83
C PHE A 56 -13.10 12.24 9.80
N TYR A 57 -13.70 12.31 8.63
CA TYR A 57 -15.10 12.64 8.41
C TYR A 57 -15.93 11.43 7.98
N GLY A 58 -15.46 10.75 6.93
CA GLY A 58 -16.20 9.66 6.30
C GLY A 58 -16.43 8.45 7.20
N ALA A 59 -15.56 8.19 8.17
CA ALA A 59 -15.75 7.09 9.13
C ALA A 59 -16.99 7.30 10.00
N VAL A 60 -17.24 8.53 10.46
CA VAL A 60 -18.45 8.88 11.22
C VAL A 60 -19.71 8.72 10.37
N GLY A 61 -19.68 9.21 9.13
CA GLY A 61 -20.78 9.01 8.19
C GLY A 61 -21.00 7.54 7.82
N PHE A 62 -19.92 6.75 7.73
CA PHE A 62 -20.05 5.31 7.49
C PHE A 62 -20.64 4.60 8.69
N ALA A 63 -20.21 4.94 9.91
CA ALA A 63 -20.76 4.40 11.14
C ALA A 63 -22.26 4.74 11.31
N ALA A 64 -22.67 5.96 10.96
CA ALA A 64 -24.07 6.37 11.00
C ALA A 64 -24.97 5.58 10.03
N ARG A 65 -24.42 5.09 8.90
CA ARG A 65 -25.16 4.35 7.87
C ARG A 65 -25.06 2.83 8.02
N SER A 66 -23.94 2.32 8.49
CA SER A 66 -23.57 0.90 8.45
C SER A 66 -22.96 0.40 9.76
N GLY A 67 -23.21 1.06 10.88
CA GLY A 67 -22.78 0.62 12.20
C GLY A 67 -21.27 0.36 12.30
N LEU A 68 -20.89 -0.78 12.85
CA LEU A 68 -19.49 -1.15 13.08
C LEU A 68 -18.69 -1.51 11.82
N GLU A 69 -19.29 -1.56 10.65
CA GLU A 69 -18.56 -1.90 9.40
C GLU A 69 -17.38 -0.98 9.11
N PHE A 70 -17.40 0.27 9.55
CA PHE A 70 -16.28 1.20 9.38
C PHE A 70 -14.97 0.67 9.97
N LEU A 71 -15.03 -0.22 10.98
CA LEU A 71 -13.84 -0.84 11.60
C LEU A 71 -13.04 -1.68 10.60
N THR A 72 -13.67 -2.23 9.57
CA THR A 72 -13.00 -3.06 8.56
C THR A 72 -11.83 -2.32 7.88
N ILE A 73 -11.95 -0.99 7.76
CA ILE A 73 -10.91 -0.14 7.15
C ILE A 73 -9.69 0.03 8.06
N TYR A 74 -9.86 -0.11 9.36
CA TYR A 74 -8.77 -0.07 10.35
C TYR A 74 -8.18 -1.46 10.60
N LEU A 75 -9.01 -2.51 10.51
CA LEU A 75 -8.59 -3.88 10.73
C LEU A 75 -7.62 -4.39 9.65
N GLY A 76 -7.85 -4.03 8.37
CA GLY A 76 -6.97 -4.44 7.29
C GLY A 76 -5.51 -4.04 7.49
N PRO A 77 -5.18 -2.74 7.66
CA PRO A 77 -3.82 -2.30 8.00
C PRO A 77 -3.27 -2.91 9.28
N THR A 78 -4.12 -3.10 10.30
CA THR A 78 -3.74 -3.73 11.56
C THR A 78 -3.24 -5.15 11.34
N VAL A 79 -3.98 -5.96 10.58
CA VAL A 79 -3.59 -7.35 10.22
C VAL A 79 -2.28 -7.37 9.43
N VAL A 80 -2.12 -6.47 8.45
CA VAL A 80 -0.88 -6.37 7.66
C VAL A 80 0.31 -6.02 8.55
N LEU A 81 0.13 -5.10 9.51
CA LEU A 81 1.21 -4.68 10.41
C LEU A 81 1.52 -5.72 11.48
N ILE A 82 0.54 -6.41 12.02
CA ILE A 82 0.78 -7.55 12.91
C ILE A 82 1.58 -8.64 12.19
N GLY A 83 1.27 -8.89 10.90
CA GLY A 83 2.00 -9.83 10.04
C GLY A 83 3.20 -9.24 9.28
N TRP A 84 3.79 -8.13 9.77
CA TRP A 84 4.82 -7.36 9.03
C TRP A 84 6.01 -8.19 8.55
N TRP A 85 6.42 -9.23 9.27
CA TRP A 85 7.55 -10.11 8.91
C TRP A 85 7.32 -10.91 7.62
N LEU A 86 6.06 -11.18 7.25
CA LEU A 86 5.72 -11.95 6.06
C LEU A 86 5.93 -11.14 4.77
N ILE A 87 5.36 -9.96 4.69
CA ILE A 87 5.29 -9.16 3.46
C ILE A 87 6.15 -7.90 3.57
N LEU A 88 5.92 -7.06 4.59
CA LEU A 88 6.53 -5.73 4.67
C LEU A 88 8.05 -5.79 4.82
N ARG A 89 8.55 -6.68 5.64
CA ARG A 89 9.98 -6.91 5.82
C ARG A 89 10.65 -7.24 4.49
N ARG A 90 10.04 -8.13 3.71
CA ARG A 90 10.55 -8.51 2.40
C ARG A 90 10.51 -7.35 1.42
N LEU A 91 9.40 -6.61 1.36
CA LEU A 91 9.27 -5.42 0.51
C LEU A 91 10.33 -4.36 0.82
N VAL A 92 10.54 -4.05 2.10
CA VAL A 92 11.55 -3.06 2.52
C VAL A 92 12.97 -3.51 2.14
N ARG A 93 13.30 -4.79 2.30
CA ARG A 93 14.63 -5.32 1.91
C ARG A 93 14.84 -5.25 0.41
N ILE A 94 13.88 -5.73 -0.39
CA ILE A 94 13.92 -5.67 -1.85
C ILE A 94 14.04 -4.21 -2.31
N ALA A 95 13.21 -3.32 -1.78
CA ALA A 95 13.22 -1.92 -2.16
C ALA A 95 14.57 -1.23 -1.89
N ARG A 96 15.23 -1.59 -0.81
CA ARG A 96 16.57 -1.08 -0.50
C ARG A 96 17.66 -1.68 -1.38
N ALA A 97 17.60 -2.99 -1.61
CA ALA A 97 18.58 -3.70 -2.43
C ALA A 97 18.55 -3.19 -3.88
N GLU A 98 17.35 -3.06 -4.45
CA GLU A 98 17.11 -2.67 -5.84
C GLU A 98 16.87 -1.16 -6.04
N ARG A 99 16.91 -0.35 -4.96
CA ARG A 99 16.60 1.09 -4.97
C ARG A 99 15.25 1.42 -5.63
N ILE A 100 14.24 0.65 -5.27
CA ILE A 100 12.86 0.81 -5.75
C ILE A 100 12.31 2.17 -5.32
N THR A 101 11.77 2.91 -6.26
CA THR A 101 11.23 4.27 -6.04
C THR A 101 9.70 4.32 -6.00
N SER A 102 9.03 3.25 -6.43
CA SER A 102 7.56 3.19 -6.49
C SER A 102 7.07 1.75 -6.62
N ILE A 103 5.78 1.53 -6.43
CA ILE A 103 5.16 0.21 -6.66
C ILE A 103 5.25 -0.22 -8.13
N ALA A 104 5.18 0.72 -9.09
CA ALA A 104 5.38 0.42 -10.51
C ALA A 104 6.81 -0.02 -10.79
N ASP A 105 7.77 0.58 -10.10
CA ASP A 105 9.18 0.22 -10.19
C ASP A 105 9.44 -1.18 -9.60
N LEU A 106 8.79 -1.53 -8.49
CA LEU A 106 8.84 -2.86 -7.90
C LEU A 106 8.39 -3.94 -8.91
N VAL A 107 7.20 -3.75 -9.50
CA VAL A 107 6.66 -4.71 -10.48
C VAL A 107 7.51 -4.75 -11.75
N SER A 108 7.90 -3.60 -12.28
CA SER A 108 8.76 -3.50 -13.45
C SER A 108 10.10 -4.21 -13.26
N SER A 109 10.76 -3.98 -12.12
CA SER A 109 12.06 -4.56 -11.79
C SER A 109 12.01 -6.07 -11.69
N ARG A 110 10.96 -6.63 -11.07
CA ARG A 110 10.78 -8.07 -10.91
C ARG A 110 10.58 -8.81 -12.23
N PHE A 111 9.88 -8.20 -13.17
CA PHE A 111 9.48 -8.85 -14.44
C PHE A 111 10.26 -8.30 -15.64
N GLY A 112 11.59 -8.43 -15.61
CA GLY A 112 12.46 -8.12 -16.73
C GLY A 112 12.72 -6.62 -16.96
N LYS A 113 12.65 -5.79 -15.91
CA LYS A 113 12.80 -4.31 -15.98
C LYS A 113 11.92 -3.72 -17.10
N SER A 114 10.68 -4.21 -17.15
CA SER A 114 9.76 -3.95 -18.26
C SER A 114 9.13 -2.57 -18.16
N ALA A 115 9.50 -1.65 -19.06
CA ALA A 115 8.86 -0.34 -19.18
C ALA A 115 7.34 -0.43 -19.43
N LEU A 116 6.89 -1.47 -20.19
CA LEU A 116 5.48 -1.70 -20.47
C LEU A 116 4.69 -2.01 -19.17
N LEU A 117 5.21 -2.90 -18.31
CA LEU A 117 4.60 -3.22 -17.02
C LEU A 117 4.61 -2.00 -16.10
N GLY A 118 5.74 -1.30 -16.00
CA GLY A 118 5.82 -0.07 -15.21
C GLY A 118 4.81 0.97 -15.68
N GLY A 119 4.65 1.15 -16.99
CA GLY A 119 3.66 2.04 -17.58
C GLY A 119 2.22 1.61 -17.29
N LEU A 120 1.90 0.32 -17.45
CA LEU A 120 0.55 -0.23 -17.16
C LEU A 120 0.18 -0.03 -15.69
N VAL A 121 1.06 -0.42 -14.76
CA VAL A 121 0.84 -0.21 -13.31
C VAL A 121 0.66 1.28 -13.01
N THR A 122 1.46 2.16 -13.63
CA THR A 122 1.33 3.61 -13.45
C THR A 122 -0.05 4.10 -13.89
N VAL A 123 -0.53 3.70 -15.06
CA VAL A 123 -1.88 4.07 -15.55
C VAL A 123 -2.96 3.55 -14.61
N MET A 124 -2.88 2.27 -14.21
CA MET A 124 -3.85 1.67 -13.28
C MET A 124 -3.92 2.44 -11.95
N VAL A 125 -2.76 2.78 -11.40
CA VAL A 125 -2.68 3.49 -10.12
C VAL A 125 -3.17 4.93 -10.24
N VAL A 126 -2.87 5.62 -11.33
CA VAL A 126 -3.39 6.99 -11.61
C VAL A 126 -4.91 6.95 -11.70
N VAL A 127 -5.47 6.06 -12.51
CA VAL A 127 -6.93 5.93 -12.66
C VAL A 127 -7.57 5.49 -11.34
N GLY A 128 -6.99 4.48 -10.66
CA GLY A 128 -7.49 3.97 -9.38
C GLY A 128 -7.43 4.98 -8.24
N THR A 129 -6.43 5.89 -8.22
CA THR A 129 -6.30 6.90 -7.16
C THR A 129 -7.12 8.17 -7.45
N THR A 130 -7.51 8.41 -8.69
CA THR A 130 -8.29 9.60 -9.09
C THR A 130 -9.57 9.79 -8.26
N PRO A 131 -10.44 8.79 -8.01
CA PRO A 131 -11.60 8.96 -7.13
C PRO A 131 -11.21 9.37 -5.71
N TYR A 132 -10.08 8.86 -5.21
CA TYR A 132 -9.64 9.18 -3.85
C TYR A 132 -9.15 10.64 -3.71
N ILE A 133 -8.53 11.19 -4.75
CA ILE A 133 -8.18 12.62 -4.82
C ILE A 133 -9.45 13.46 -4.87
N ALA A 134 -10.43 13.05 -5.68
CA ALA A 134 -11.73 13.71 -5.74
C ALA A 134 -12.46 13.72 -4.38
N LEU A 135 -12.38 12.61 -3.62
CA LEU A 135 -12.90 12.52 -2.26
C LEU A 135 -12.28 13.58 -1.33
N GLN A 136 -10.96 13.81 -1.42
CA GLN A 136 -10.32 14.84 -0.62
C GLN A 136 -10.79 16.25 -1.00
N LEU A 137 -10.90 16.52 -2.31
CA LEU A 137 -11.45 17.79 -2.80
C LEU A 137 -12.89 18.00 -2.36
N GLN A 138 -13.73 16.95 -2.44
CA GLN A 138 -15.11 16.98 -1.96
C GLN A 138 -15.16 17.28 -0.45
N SER A 139 -14.35 16.61 0.34
CA SER A 139 -14.29 16.79 1.79
C SER A 139 -13.94 18.22 2.18
N VAL A 140 -12.91 18.81 1.57
CA VAL A 140 -12.51 20.21 1.82
C VAL A 140 -13.63 21.17 1.38
N THR A 141 -14.19 20.95 0.19
CA THR A 141 -15.27 21.80 -0.37
C THR A 141 -16.51 21.78 0.52
N THR A 142 -16.95 20.60 0.94
CA THR A 142 -18.14 20.47 1.81
C THR A 142 -17.88 21.03 3.21
N SER A 143 -16.67 20.86 3.76
CA SER A 143 -16.31 21.44 5.05
C SER A 143 -16.31 22.97 5.01
N ILE A 144 -15.78 23.60 3.96
CA ILE A 144 -15.83 25.05 3.76
C ILE A 144 -17.28 25.54 3.60
N SER A 145 -18.11 24.80 2.87
CA SER A 145 -19.51 25.18 2.63
C SER A 145 -20.35 25.23 3.91
N VAL A 146 -20.01 24.46 4.95
CA VAL A 146 -20.69 24.54 6.26
C VAL A 146 -20.51 25.91 6.89
N PHE A 147 -19.35 26.53 6.76
CA PHE A 147 -19.10 27.88 7.29
C PHE A 147 -19.62 28.99 6.37
N ALA A 148 -19.81 28.71 5.08
CA ALA A 148 -20.28 29.70 4.10
C ALA A 148 -21.81 29.90 4.11
N LYS A 149 -22.59 29.15 4.87
CA LYS A 149 -24.07 29.18 4.92
C LYS A 149 -24.69 30.55 5.32
N GLY A 150 -23.93 31.57 5.55
CA GLY A 150 -24.41 32.96 5.85
C GLY A 150 -24.02 34.00 4.81
N THR A 151 -23.20 33.67 3.83
CA THR A 151 -22.68 34.64 2.86
C THR A 151 -23.32 34.37 1.50
N GLN A 152 -24.37 35.14 1.20
CA GLN A 152 -25.06 35.05 -0.08
C GLN A 152 -24.09 35.36 -1.24
N ASN A 153 -23.96 34.40 -2.17
CA ASN A 153 -23.51 34.61 -3.57
C ASN A 153 -22.03 34.75 -3.94
N ILE A 154 -21.03 34.45 -3.09
CA ILE A 154 -19.64 34.73 -3.54
C ILE A 154 -18.92 33.53 -4.10
N LEU A 155 -19.19 32.30 -3.64
CA LEU A 155 -18.45 31.12 -4.11
C LEU A 155 -19.37 29.91 -4.31
N SER A 156 -19.56 29.48 -5.55
CA SER A 156 -20.17 28.17 -5.82
C SER A 156 -19.25 27.06 -5.33
N SER A 157 -19.81 25.92 -4.91
CA SER A 157 -19.03 24.72 -4.50
C SER A 157 -17.99 24.30 -5.55
N THR A 158 -18.30 24.53 -6.80
CA THR A 158 -17.42 24.31 -7.96
C THR A 158 -16.18 25.19 -7.93
N ASN A 159 -16.33 26.47 -7.61
CA ASN A 159 -15.20 27.41 -7.54
C ASN A 159 -14.31 27.07 -6.33
N ILE A 160 -14.88 26.72 -5.19
CA ILE A 160 -14.12 26.29 -4.01
C ILE A 160 -13.26 25.06 -4.34
N ALA A 161 -13.84 24.04 -4.98
CA ALA A 161 -13.12 22.84 -5.39
C ALA A 161 -11.98 23.15 -6.37
N LEU A 162 -12.21 24.04 -7.34
CA LEU A 162 -11.19 24.46 -8.31
C LEU A 162 -10.02 25.18 -7.64
N TRP A 163 -10.31 26.16 -6.77
CA TRP A 163 -9.28 26.91 -6.05
C TRP A 163 -8.51 26.02 -5.07
N THR A 164 -9.19 25.07 -4.42
CA THR A 164 -8.54 24.07 -3.56
C THR A 164 -7.59 23.20 -4.38
N ALA A 165 -8.03 22.68 -5.53
CA ALA A 165 -7.19 21.89 -6.41
C ALA A 165 -5.98 22.69 -6.94
N ALA A 166 -6.19 23.95 -7.34
CA ALA A 166 -5.11 24.83 -7.79
C ALA A 166 -4.11 25.13 -6.67
N GLY A 167 -4.57 25.45 -5.47
CA GLY A 167 -3.72 25.69 -4.31
C GLY A 167 -2.89 24.47 -3.94
N LEU A 168 -3.49 23.28 -3.94
CA LEU A 168 -2.80 22.00 -3.71
C LEU A 168 -1.78 21.70 -4.81
N ALA A 169 -2.07 22.04 -6.08
CA ALA A 169 -1.12 21.87 -7.17
C ALA A 169 0.13 22.74 -6.98
N VAL A 170 -0.07 24.01 -6.69
CA VAL A 170 1.03 24.96 -6.42
C VAL A 170 1.86 24.47 -5.23
N PHE A 171 1.21 24.11 -4.13
CA PHE A 171 1.87 23.60 -2.94
C PHE A 171 2.70 22.34 -3.25
N THR A 172 2.11 21.35 -3.91
CA THR A 172 2.78 20.09 -4.25
C THR A 172 3.96 20.30 -5.20
N ILE A 173 3.84 21.22 -6.17
CA ILE A 173 4.94 21.56 -7.09
C ILE A 173 6.11 22.20 -6.33
N LEU A 174 5.84 23.14 -5.43
CA LEU A 174 6.87 23.82 -4.67
C LEU A 174 7.67 22.87 -3.77
N PHE A 175 7.01 21.86 -3.21
CA PHE A 175 7.66 20.89 -2.31
C PHE A 175 8.13 19.64 -2.99
N GLY A 176 7.27 19.03 -3.81
CA GLY A 176 7.50 17.69 -4.37
C GLY A 176 8.47 17.64 -5.54
N THR A 177 8.86 18.81 -6.11
CA THR A 177 9.71 18.84 -7.31
C THR A 177 11.03 19.56 -7.10
N ARG A 178 11.44 19.79 -5.85
CA ARG A 178 12.64 20.57 -5.56
C ARG A 178 13.92 19.80 -5.86
N ASN A 179 13.99 18.53 -5.52
CA ASN A 179 15.18 17.69 -5.69
C ASN A 179 14.85 16.43 -6.48
N LEU A 180 15.79 15.99 -7.32
CA LEU A 180 15.72 14.71 -8.05
C LEU A 180 16.50 13.59 -7.36
N ASP A 181 17.24 13.94 -6.31
CA ASP A 181 18.15 13.02 -5.65
C ASP A 181 17.37 12.06 -4.75
N VAL A 182 17.35 10.79 -5.11
CA VAL A 182 16.62 9.74 -4.38
C VAL A 182 17.33 9.34 -3.08
N ASN A 183 18.59 9.72 -2.92
CA ASN A 183 19.24 9.62 -1.62
C ASN A 183 18.79 10.71 -0.64
N GLU A 184 18.20 11.78 -1.11
CA GLU A 184 17.43 12.72 -0.30
C GLU A 184 16.03 12.18 -0.10
N ARG A 185 15.86 11.39 0.95
CA ARG A 185 14.54 11.08 1.49
C ARG A 185 13.84 12.40 1.75
N HIS A 186 12.57 12.45 1.46
CA HIS A 186 11.76 13.66 1.69
C HIS A 186 11.55 13.86 3.20
N SER A 187 12.66 14.01 3.96
CA SER A 187 12.63 14.14 5.42
C SER A 187 11.70 15.25 5.87
N GLY A 188 11.64 16.35 5.13
CA GLY A 188 10.71 17.44 5.39
C GLY A 188 9.24 17.03 5.28
N VAL A 189 8.88 16.28 4.24
CA VAL A 189 7.52 15.77 4.04
C VAL A 189 7.14 14.77 5.13
N VAL A 190 8.05 13.85 5.48
CA VAL A 190 7.82 12.85 6.55
C VAL A 190 7.54 13.52 7.90
N ILE A 191 8.32 14.56 8.26
CA ILE A 191 8.11 15.31 9.50
C ILE A 191 6.79 16.10 9.46
N ALA A 192 6.47 16.75 8.33
CA ALA A 192 5.20 17.45 8.19
C ALA A 192 4.01 16.48 8.39
N ILE A 193 4.05 15.28 7.79
CA ILE A 193 3.03 14.24 8.00
C ILE A 193 2.96 13.81 9.48
N ALA A 194 4.10 13.67 10.15
CA ALA A 194 4.12 13.31 11.57
C ALA A 194 3.47 14.41 12.45
N VAL A 195 3.69 15.69 12.15
CA VAL A 195 3.00 16.81 12.83
C VAL A 195 1.50 16.81 12.54
N GLU A 196 1.12 16.62 11.28
CA GLU A 196 -0.29 16.49 10.88
C GLU A 196 -0.98 15.31 11.57
N ALA A 197 -0.27 14.18 11.78
CA ALA A 197 -0.78 13.04 12.51
C ALA A 197 -1.23 13.40 13.93
N ILE A 198 -0.44 14.22 14.60
CA ILE A 198 -0.75 14.70 15.96
C ILE A 198 -1.95 15.66 15.93
N VAL A 199 -1.96 16.62 14.99
CA VAL A 199 -3.03 17.61 14.88
C VAL A 199 -4.39 16.94 14.64
N LYS A 200 -4.47 16.04 13.63
CA LYS A 200 -5.74 15.35 13.30
C LYS A 200 -6.21 14.42 14.41
N LEU A 201 -5.29 13.73 15.09
CA LEU A 201 -5.64 12.88 16.24
C LEU A 201 -6.19 13.72 17.39
N LEU A 202 -5.49 14.78 17.78
CA LEU A 202 -5.93 15.66 18.86
C LEU A 202 -7.28 16.33 18.54
N ALA A 203 -7.48 16.76 17.30
CA ALA A 203 -8.74 17.36 16.84
C ALA A 203 -9.91 16.37 17.00
N LEU A 204 -9.74 15.13 16.53
CA LEU A 204 -10.80 14.11 16.61
C LEU A 204 -11.08 13.69 18.06
N LEU A 205 -10.04 13.50 18.87
CA LEU A 205 -10.20 13.18 20.29
C LEU A 205 -10.88 14.33 21.06
N ALA A 206 -10.50 15.58 20.78
CA ALA A 206 -11.12 16.74 21.42
C ALA A 206 -12.63 16.84 21.10
N VAL A 207 -13.01 16.64 19.84
CA VAL A 207 -14.43 16.57 19.43
C VAL A 207 -15.13 15.40 20.11
N GLY A 208 -14.50 14.22 20.15
CA GLY A 208 -15.07 13.04 20.79
C GLY A 208 -15.30 13.22 22.28
N VAL A 209 -14.34 13.77 23.00
CA VAL A 209 -14.47 14.11 24.42
C VAL A 209 -15.61 15.12 24.63
N PHE A 210 -15.66 16.16 23.81
CA PHE A 210 -16.74 17.15 23.87
C PHE A 210 -18.12 16.52 23.62
N VAL A 211 -18.23 15.63 22.64
CA VAL A 211 -19.51 14.96 22.32
C VAL A 211 -19.97 14.06 23.45
N VAL A 212 -19.07 13.27 24.05
CA VAL A 212 -19.43 12.32 25.13
C VAL A 212 -19.75 13.04 26.44
N TRP A 213 -18.93 14.00 26.85
CA TRP A 213 -19.08 14.63 28.17
C TRP A 213 -19.67 16.04 28.13
N GLY A 214 -19.65 16.71 26.98
CA GLY A 214 -20.25 18.05 26.82
C GLY A 214 -21.67 18.02 26.26
N LEU A 215 -21.98 17.09 25.33
CA LEU A 215 -23.30 17.01 24.72
C LEU A 215 -24.17 15.86 25.26
N ALA A 216 -23.54 14.69 25.51
CA ALA A 216 -24.30 13.47 25.87
C ALA A 216 -24.31 13.14 27.36
N GLY A 217 -23.73 13.97 28.27
CA GLY A 217 -23.78 13.67 29.71
C GLY A 217 -22.95 12.50 30.19
N GLY A 218 -22.10 11.91 29.34
CA GLY A 218 -21.15 10.84 29.69
C GLY A 218 -21.34 9.54 28.92
N ALA A 219 -20.45 8.58 29.16
CA ALA A 219 -20.41 7.31 28.44
C ALA A 219 -21.69 6.46 28.59
N GLY A 220 -22.34 6.52 29.81
CA GLY A 220 -23.58 5.78 30.03
C GLY A 220 -24.75 6.28 29.17
N ASP A 221 -24.86 7.60 28.98
CA ASP A 221 -25.86 8.19 28.11
C ASP A 221 -25.62 7.86 26.62
N VAL A 222 -24.36 7.86 26.20
CA VAL A 222 -23.98 7.43 24.85
C VAL A 222 -24.38 5.98 24.61
N LEU A 223 -24.16 5.07 25.55
CA LEU A 223 -24.58 3.68 25.43
C LEU A 223 -26.11 3.55 25.31
N ALA A 224 -26.86 4.28 26.14
CA ALA A 224 -28.32 4.30 26.04
C ALA A 224 -28.82 4.83 24.68
N ARG A 225 -28.14 5.85 24.13
CA ARG A 225 -28.45 6.37 22.77
C ARG A 225 -28.07 5.38 21.68
N ILE A 226 -27.00 4.59 21.83
CA ILE A 226 -26.64 3.51 20.89
C ILE A 226 -27.78 2.49 20.86
N ASP A 227 -28.27 2.03 22.03
CA ASP A 227 -29.34 1.04 22.12
C ASP A 227 -30.65 1.54 21.50
N ALA A 228 -30.94 2.84 21.60
CA ALA A 228 -32.11 3.48 21.02
C ALA A 228 -31.97 3.82 19.51
N SER A 229 -30.76 3.77 18.96
CA SER A 229 -30.48 4.18 17.58
C SER A 229 -30.64 3.04 16.57
N PRO A 230 -30.83 3.35 15.25
CA PRO A 230 -30.80 2.33 14.20
C PRO A 230 -29.48 1.55 14.14
N ILE A 231 -28.41 2.10 14.70
CA ILE A 231 -27.07 1.46 14.71
C ILE A 231 -27.09 0.17 15.56
N SER A 232 -27.93 0.08 16.60
CA SER A 232 -28.07 -1.13 17.42
C SER A 232 -28.67 -2.32 16.67
N GLN A 233 -29.46 -2.04 15.63
CA GLN A 233 -30.13 -3.05 14.79
C GLN A 233 -29.27 -3.53 13.62
N TRP A 234 -28.02 -3.05 13.53
CA TRP A 234 -27.15 -3.41 12.43
C TRP A 234 -26.71 -4.88 12.50
N GLU A 235 -27.03 -5.62 11.44
CA GLU A 235 -26.63 -7.02 11.30
C GLU A 235 -25.30 -7.16 10.59
N VAL A 236 -24.42 -8.01 11.14
CA VAL A 236 -23.10 -8.28 10.55
C VAL A 236 -23.25 -9.13 9.29
N SER A 237 -23.02 -8.55 8.13
CA SER A 237 -22.83 -9.32 6.90
C SER A 237 -21.39 -9.85 6.85
N THR A 238 -21.20 -11.13 7.17
CA THR A 238 -19.87 -11.77 7.23
C THR A 238 -19.10 -11.62 5.91
N GLY A 239 -19.76 -11.81 4.78
CA GLY A 239 -19.14 -11.65 3.47
C GLY A 239 -18.63 -10.24 3.20
N ARG A 240 -19.44 -9.25 3.57
CA ARG A 240 -19.08 -7.82 3.41
C ARG A 240 -17.94 -7.44 4.38
N TRP A 241 -17.98 -7.91 5.62
CA TRP A 241 -16.92 -7.68 6.60
C TRP A 241 -15.58 -8.22 6.15
N ILE A 242 -15.53 -9.49 5.71
CA ILE A 242 -14.31 -10.11 5.19
C ILE A 242 -13.83 -9.38 3.93
N GLY A 243 -14.73 -9.10 3.00
CA GLY A 243 -14.40 -8.41 1.74
C GLY A 243 -13.80 -7.02 1.96
N LEU A 244 -14.38 -6.20 2.84
CA LEU A 244 -13.87 -4.86 3.17
C LEU A 244 -12.57 -4.91 3.95
N THR A 245 -12.39 -5.86 4.87
CA THR A 245 -11.12 -6.05 5.60
C THR A 245 -10.00 -6.47 4.65
N PHE A 246 -10.27 -7.41 3.75
CA PHE A 246 -9.33 -7.80 2.69
C PHE A 246 -8.98 -6.60 1.80
N LEU A 247 -9.99 -5.86 1.36
CA LEU A 247 -9.82 -4.71 0.48
C LEU A 247 -8.96 -3.62 1.15
N SER A 248 -9.19 -3.32 2.42
CA SER A 248 -8.41 -2.33 3.16
C SER A 248 -6.97 -2.80 3.39
N ALA A 249 -6.74 -4.08 3.64
CA ALA A 249 -5.41 -4.68 3.74
C ALA A 249 -4.65 -4.60 2.40
N ALA A 250 -5.31 -4.95 1.29
CA ALA A 250 -4.76 -4.86 -0.05
C ALA A 250 -4.41 -3.41 -0.42
N ALA A 251 -5.33 -2.47 -0.14
CA ALA A 251 -5.11 -1.04 -0.38
C ALA A 251 -3.95 -0.49 0.47
N PHE A 252 -3.81 -0.90 1.71
CA PHE A 252 -2.69 -0.48 2.58
C PHE A 252 -1.33 -0.84 1.97
N LEU A 253 -1.22 -2.00 1.31
CA LEU A 253 0.00 -2.44 0.62
C LEU A 253 0.21 -1.78 -0.74
N CYS A 254 -0.88 -1.56 -1.50
CA CYS A 254 -0.82 -1.19 -2.92
C CYS A 254 -1.02 0.30 -3.21
N LEU A 255 -1.53 1.10 -2.26
CA LEU A 255 -1.67 2.54 -2.45
C LEU A 255 -0.31 3.20 -2.64
N PRO A 256 -0.09 4.01 -3.71
CA PRO A 256 1.22 4.61 -3.99
C PRO A 256 1.75 5.47 -2.86
N ARG A 257 0.90 6.24 -2.19
CA ARG A 257 1.28 7.04 -1.02
C ARG A 257 1.72 6.19 0.17
N MET A 258 1.06 5.03 0.37
CA MET A 258 1.43 4.10 1.44
C MET A 258 2.74 3.40 1.10
N PHE A 259 2.89 2.93 -0.13
CA PHE A 259 4.12 2.32 -0.61
C PHE A 259 5.31 3.30 -0.48
N GLN A 260 5.10 4.58 -0.85
CA GLN A 260 6.11 5.62 -0.71
C GLN A 260 6.58 5.74 0.75
N VAL A 261 5.66 5.97 1.69
CA VAL A 261 6.03 6.22 3.10
C VAL A 261 6.48 4.94 3.80
N MET A 262 5.78 3.82 3.57
CA MET A 262 6.01 2.57 4.28
C MET A 262 7.27 1.83 3.82
N VAL A 263 7.54 1.85 2.51
CA VAL A 263 8.61 1.05 1.89
C VAL A 263 9.78 1.93 1.45
N VAL A 264 9.53 2.99 0.66
CA VAL A 264 10.60 3.82 0.07
C VAL A 264 11.26 4.72 1.11
N GLU A 265 10.47 5.41 1.94
CA GLU A 265 10.99 6.32 2.99
C GLU A 265 11.46 5.59 4.25
N ASN A 266 11.23 4.28 4.36
CA ASN A 266 11.68 3.50 5.52
C ASN A 266 13.21 3.56 5.65
N SER A 267 13.72 4.08 6.79
CA SER A 267 15.16 4.22 7.02
C SER A 267 15.80 2.95 7.57
N GLU A 268 15.08 2.19 8.40
CA GLU A 268 15.57 0.97 9.03
C GLU A 268 14.46 -0.08 9.14
N GLU A 269 14.83 -1.34 8.89
CA GLU A 269 13.89 -2.47 9.01
C GLU A 269 13.34 -2.61 10.44
N SER A 270 14.16 -2.27 11.45
CA SER A 270 13.78 -2.27 12.87
C SER A 270 12.57 -1.40 13.19
N HIS A 271 12.32 -0.33 12.40
CA HIS A 271 11.16 0.55 12.58
C HIS A 271 9.82 -0.16 12.38
N LEU A 272 9.79 -1.23 11.57
CA LEU A 272 8.59 -2.03 11.36
C LEU A 272 8.10 -2.69 12.65
N ALA A 273 9.00 -3.11 13.53
CA ALA A 273 8.64 -3.72 14.80
C ALA A 273 7.89 -2.74 15.73
N THR A 274 8.33 -1.47 15.77
CA THR A 274 7.59 -0.43 16.53
C THR A 274 6.27 -0.09 15.85
N ALA A 275 6.26 0.06 14.53
CA ALA A 275 5.05 0.38 13.77
C ALA A 275 3.97 -0.71 13.89
N SER A 276 4.37 -1.98 14.07
CA SER A 276 3.44 -3.11 14.14
C SER A 276 2.45 -3.06 15.30
N TRP A 277 2.76 -2.36 16.37
CA TRP A 277 1.86 -2.15 17.51
C TRP A 277 1.44 -0.68 17.67
N ALA A 278 2.34 0.26 17.40
CA ALA A 278 2.08 1.67 17.65
C ALA A 278 1.12 2.29 16.61
N PHE A 279 1.16 1.83 15.35
CA PHE A 279 0.20 2.30 14.35
C PHE A 279 -1.21 1.71 14.53
N PRO A 280 -1.41 0.40 14.83
CA PRO A 280 -2.71 -0.09 15.29
C PRO A 280 -3.28 0.65 16.48
N LEU A 281 -2.45 1.03 17.47
CA LEU A 281 -2.87 1.86 18.59
C LEU A 281 -3.33 3.25 18.12
N TYR A 282 -2.60 3.88 17.19
CA TYR A 282 -2.99 5.14 16.57
C TYR A 282 -4.36 5.01 15.86
N LEU A 283 -4.56 3.93 15.09
CA LEU A 283 -5.84 3.65 14.43
C LEU A 283 -6.99 3.44 15.43
N LEU A 284 -6.73 2.74 16.53
CA LEU A 284 -7.69 2.57 17.62
C LEU A 284 -8.10 3.92 18.21
N LEU A 285 -7.14 4.80 18.49
CA LEU A 285 -7.42 6.14 19.00
C LEU A 285 -8.23 6.98 18.00
N MET A 286 -7.94 6.88 16.69
CA MET A 286 -8.71 7.55 15.64
C MET A 286 -10.13 7.00 15.51
N SER A 287 -10.38 5.75 15.87
CA SER A 287 -11.72 5.13 15.79
C SER A 287 -12.55 5.25 17.07
N LEU A 288 -11.94 5.62 18.19
CA LEU A 288 -12.50 5.54 19.54
C LEU A 288 -13.84 6.28 19.69
N PHE A 289 -13.95 7.46 19.12
CA PHE A 289 -15.14 8.31 19.25
C PHE A 289 -16.03 8.32 17.99
N VAL A 290 -15.77 7.49 17.00
CA VAL A 290 -16.53 7.47 15.76
C VAL A 290 -18.02 7.13 16.01
N ILE A 291 -18.30 6.05 16.77
CA ILE A 291 -19.68 5.67 17.11
C ILE A 291 -20.37 6.72 18.01
N PRO A 292 -19.75 7.21 19.11
CA PRO A 292 -20.32 8.29 19.89
C PRO A 292 -20.70 9.52 19.07
N ILE A 293 -19.82 9.99 18.18
CA ILE A 293 -20.08 11.15 17.33
C ILE A 293 -21.24 10.85 16.35
N ALA A 294 -21.28 9.64 15.76
CA ALA A 294 -22.33 9.25 14.84
C ALA A 294 -23.71 9.21 15.51
N VAL A 295 -23.81 8.55 16.67
CA VAL A 295 -25.07 8.39 17.40
C VAL A 295 -25.59 9.71 17.93
N VAL A 296 -24.76 10.51 18.59
CA VAL A 296 -25.14 11.81 19.09
C VAL A 296 -25.51 12.78 17.97
N GLY A 297 -24.82 12.67 16.83
CA GLY A 297 -25.12 13.46 15.64
C GLY A 297 -26.48 13.10 15.01
N LEU A 298 -26.84 11.81 14.98
CA LEU A 298 -28.16 11.37 14.50
C LEU A 298 -29.31 11.81 15.41
N ASP A 299 -29.05 11.92 16.72
CA ASP A 299 -30.03 12.29 17.72
C ASP A 299 -30.23 13.83 17.82
N ILE A 300 -29.16 14.61 17.81
CA ILE A 300 -29.22 16.06 18.08
C ILE A 300 -29.43 16.89 16.80
N LEU A 301 -28.83 16.48 15.67
CA LEU A 301 -28.87 17.30 14.47
C LEU A 301 -30.17 17.07 13.68
N PRO A 302 -30.65 18.08 12.91
CA PRO A 302 -31.85 17.96 12.11
C PRO A 302 -31.81 16.77 11.15
N ALA A 303 -32.97 16.12 10.96
CA ALA A 303 -33.11 15.03 9.99
C ALA A 303 -32.64 15.45 8.60
N GLY A 304 -31.85 14.58 7.93
CA GLY A 304 -31.25 14.88 6.64
C GLY A 304 -29.89 15.61 6.70
N SER A 305 -29.36 15.90 7.91
CA SER A 305 -28.00 16.40 8.06
C SER A 305 -26.99 15.38 7.51
N ASN A 306 -25.94 15.86 6.83
CA ASN A 306 -24.93 14.97 6.25
C ASN A 306 -24.06 14.36 7.37
N PRO A 307 -24.11 13.02 7.60
CA PRO A 307 -23.36 12.38 8.68
C PRO A 307 -21.85 12.47 8.52
N ASP A 308 -21.33 12.61 7.30
CA ASP A 308 -19.90 12.78 7.05
C ASP A 308 -19.35 14.09 7.67
N LEU A 309 -20.23 15.04 8.01
CA LEU A 309 -19.84 16.33 8.60
C LEU A 309 -20.13 16.46 10.10
N PHE A 310 -20.61 15.40 10.77
CA PHE A 310 -20.98 15.45 12.19
C PHE A 310 -19.83 15.89 13.10
N VAL A 311 -18.58 15.49 12.76
CA VAL A 311 -17.37 15.95 13.48
C VAL A 311 -17.27 17.48 13.53
N LEU A 312 -17.77 18.16 12.48
CA LEU A 312 -17.73 19.60 12.32
C LEU A 312 -19.01 20.28 12.80
N THR A 313 -20.17 19.70 12.45
CA THR A 313 -21.47 20.34 12.70
C THR A 313 -21.92 20.24 14.15
N LEU A 314 -21.52 19.18 14.93
CA LEU A 314 -21.83 19.08 16.34
C LEU A 314 -21.20 20.20 17.18
N PRO A 315 -19.89 20.49 17.09
CA PRO A 315 -19.35 21.65 17.79
C PRO A 315 -19.98 22.99 17.34
N LEU A 316 -20.31 23.13 16.04
CA LEU A 316 -20.96 24.34 15.52
C LEU A 316 -22.38 24.53 16.08
N SER A 317 -23.18 23.46 16.17
CA SER A 317 -24.53 23.52 16.71
C SER A 317 -24.56 23.94 18.20
N ALA A 318 -23.48 23.63 18.90
CA ALA A 318 -23.28 24.00 20.32
C ALA A 318 -22.48 25.32 20.50
N GLU A 319 -22.31 26.11 19.44
CA GLU A 319 -21.60 27.41 19.44
C GLU A 319 -20.12 27.33 19.87
N GLN A 320 -19.52 26.13 19.86
CA GLN A 320 -18.12 25.88 20.17
C GLN A 320 -17.21 26.19 18.99
N ASN A 321 -17.11 27.47 18.64
CA ASN A 321 -16.42 27.93 17.43
C ASN A 321 -14.93 27.54 17.39
N GLY A 322 -14.23 27.54 18.54
CA GLY A 322 -12.82 27.13 18.62
C GLY A 322 -12.64 25.64 18.32
N LEU A 323 -13.51 24.79 18.85
CA LEU A 323 -13.48 23.35 18.62
C LEU A 323 -13.86 23.01 17.15
N ALA A 324 -14.84 23.75 16.61
CA ALA A 324 -15.22 23.62 15.20
C ALA A 324 -14.06 23.99 14.26
N MET A 325 -13.29 25.06 14.58
CA MET A 325 -12.10 25.43 13.84
C MET A 325 -11.01 24.36 13.94
N LEU A 326 -10.78 23.79 15.13
CA LEU A 326 -9.84 22.70 15.33
C LEU A 326 -10.26 21.45 14.52
N ALA A 327 -11.54 21.09 14.53
CA ALA A 327 -12.11 19.99 13.74
C ALA A 327 -11.92 20.24 12.23
N PHE A 328 -12.16 21.47 11.78
CA PHE A 328 -11.89 21.85 10.39
C PHE A 328 -10.42 21.68 10.01
N LEU A 329 -9.50 22.19 10.85
CA LEU A 329 -8.05 22.04 10.59
C LEU A 329 -7.62 20.56 10.58
N GLY A 330 -8.16 19.72 11.46
CA GLY A 330 -7.90 18.28 11.47
C GLY A 330 -8.32 17.60 10.17
N GLY A 331 -9.52 17.90 9.68
CA GLY A 331 -10.02 17.37 8.42
C GLY A 331 -9.31 17.92 7.19
N PHE A 332 -9.05 19.22 7.17
CA PHE A 332 -8.27 19.90 6.13
C PHE A 332 -6.86 19.32 6.03
N SER A 333 -6.18 19.16 7.16
CA SER A 333 -4.87 18.50 7.27
C SER A 333 -4.91 17.09 6.72
N SER A 334 -5.93 16.30 7.11
CA SER A 334 -6.09 14.92 6.63
C SER A 334 -6.28 14.81 5.12
N ALA A 335 -6.97 15.78 4.51
CA ALA A 335 -7.19 15.83 3.08
C ALA A 335 -5.94 16.27 2.32
N THR A 336 -5.30 17.35 2.77
CA THR A 336 -4.18 17.98 2.05
C THR A 336 -2.93 17.13 2.05
N SER A 337 -2.55 16.53 3.17
CA SER A 337 -1.39 15.64 3.27
C SER A 337 -1.49 14.46 2.31
N MET A 338 -2.68 13.85 2.26
CA MET A 338 -2.93 12.75 1.33
C MET A 338 -2.69 13.15 -0.13
N VAL A 339 -3.28 14.26 -0.55
CA VAL A 339 -3.17 14.72 -1.94
C VAL A 339 -1.73 15.04 -2.32
N ILE A 340 -1.00 15.70 -1.43
CA ILE A 340 0.41 16.05 -1.65
C ILE A 340 1.26 14.81 -1.87
N VAL A 341 1.20 13.86 -0.94
CA VAL A 341 2.03 12.65 -1.03
C VAL A 341 1.61 11.75 -2.20
N ALA A 342 0.30 11.61 -2.44
CA ALA A 342 -0.19 10.88 -3.60
C ALA A 342 0.27 11.51 -4.91
N ALA A 343 0.20 12.83 -5.05
CA ALA A 343 0.63 13.54 -6.25
C ALA A 343 2.15 13.46 -6.46
N ILE A 344 2.96 13.49 -5.39
CA ILE A 344 4.42 13.26 -5.47
C ILE A 344 4.70 11.83 -5.95
N ALA A 345 4.10 10.81 -5.33
CA ALA A 345 4.31 9.42 -5.70
C ALA A 345 3.87 9.15 -7.15
N LEU A 346 2.67 9.59 -7.54
CA LEU A 346 2.12 9.41 -8.88
C LEU A 346 2.93 10.16 -9.95
N SER A 347 3.35 11.41 -9.67
CA SER A 347 4.15 12.19 -10.62
C SER A 347 5.53 11.56 -10.85
N THR A 348 6.12 10.95 -9.83
CA THR A 348 7.35 10.17 -9.96
C THR A 348 7.13 8.95 -10.85
N MET A 349 6.03 8.21 -10.64
CA MET A 349 5.68 7.06 -11.48
C MET A 349 5.44 7.45 -12.95
N ILE A 350 4.67 8.50 -13.21
CA ILE A 350 4.41 9.00 -14.57
C ILE A 350 5.72 9.44 -15.24
N SER A 351 6.54 10.19 -14.53
CA SER A 351 7.83 10.64 -15.05
C SER A 351 8.74 9.46 -15.40
N ASN A 352 8.88 8.49 -14.49
CA ASN A 352 9.86 7.41 -14.64
C ASN A 352 9.41 6.32 -15.62
N HIS A 353 8.10 6.00 -15.68
CA HIS A 353 7.59 4.87 -16.45
C HIS A 353 6.83 5.24 -17.73
N ILE A 354 6.44 6.51 -17.90
CA ILE A 354 5.72 6.96 -19.09
C ILE A 354 6.54 8.00 -19.85
N VAL A 355 6.80 9.16 -19.23
CA VAL A 355 7.37 10.30 -19.98
C VAL A 355 8.83 10.06 -20.36
N THR A 356 9.67 9.67 -19.41
CA THR A 356 11.11 9.48 -19.67
C THR A 356 11.38 8.36 -20.69
N PRO A 357 10.73 7.17 -20.64
CA PRO A 357 10.90 6.15 -21.68
C PRO A 357 10.42 6.60 -23.07
N ILE A 358 9.31 7.34 -23.17
CA ILE A 358 8.83 7.88 -24.45
C ILE A 358 9.82 8.92 -25.00
N TRP A 359 10.27 9.82 -24.15
CA TRP A 359 11.24 10.85 -24.53
C TRP A 359 12.56 10.26 -25.03
N LEU A 360 13.09 9.24 -24.34
CA LEU A 360 14.29 8.54 -24.77
C LEU A 360 14.13 7.88 -26.14
N ARG A 361 13.00 7.22 -26.38
CA ARG A 361 12.71 6.60 -27.69
C ARG A 361 12.59 7.62 -28.81
N SER A 362 12.05 8.81 -28.55
CA SER A 362 11.81 9.84 -29.55
C SER A 362 13.10 10.54 -29.99
N ARG A 363 14.14 10.58 -29.17
CA ARG A 363 15.41 11.27 -29.48
C ARG A 363 16.56 10.39 -29.91
N GLY A 364 16.43 9.05 -29.82
CA GLY A 364 17.44 8.09 -30.23
C GLY A 364 18.74 8.14 -29.39
N GLN A 365 19.83 7.59 -29.92
CA GLN A 365 21.12 7.45 -29.20
C GLN A 365 21.76 8.78 -28.73
N GLY A 366 21.42 9.91 -29.32
CA GLY A 366 21.94 11.22 -28.92
C GLY A 366 21.32 11.83 -27.65
N ALA A 367 20.18 11.30 -27.19
CA ALA A 367 19.45 11.88 -26.07
C ALA A 367 20.18 11.77 -24.72
N THR A 368 20.93 10.69 -24.52
CA THR A 368 21.70 10.44 -23.30
C THR A 368 22.98 11.29 -23.23
N ILE A 369 23.53 11.65 -24.38
CA ILE A 369 24.80 12.39 -24.48
C ILE A 369 24.56 13.91 -24.51
N SER A 370 23.50 14.40 -25.17
CA SER A 370 23.27 15.84 -25.39
C SER A 370 22.06 16.44 -24.66
N GLY A 371 21.19 15.62 -24.06
CA GLY A 371 19.94 16.08 -23.44
C GLY A 371 20.06 16.38 -21.95
N ASP A 372 19.37 17.44 -21.49
CA ASP A 372 19.19 17.72 -20.05
C ASP A 372 18.05 16.84 -19.48
N VAL A 373 18.37 15.59 -19.14
CA VAL A 373 17.44 14.60 -18.57
C VAL A 373 16.82 15.13 -17.28
N ARG A 374 17.60 15.86 -16.47
CA ARG A 374 17.12 16.43 -15.19
C ARG A 374 15.98 17.42 -15.40
N SER A 375 16.12 18.32 -16.36
CA SER A 375 15.09 19.29 -16.69
C SER A 375 13.81 18.61 -17.19
N VAL A 376 13.95 17.59 -18.04
CA VAL A 376 12.80 16.80 -18.54
C VAL A 376 12.06 16.10 -17.40
N VAL A 377 12.77 15.44 -16.48
CA VAL A 377 12.18 14.75 -15.33
C VAL A 377 11.45 15.74 -14.41
N LEU A 378 12.08 16.89 -14.08
CA LEU A 378 11.45 17.92 -13.23
C LEU A 378 10.20 18.51 -13.89
N THR A 379 10.27 18.86 -15.16
CA THR A 379 9.14 19.42 -15.91
C THR A 379 8.02 18.39 -16.02
N SER A 380 8.36 17.13 -16.32
CA SER A 380 7.40 16.03 -16.35
C SER A 380 6.68 15.86 -15.00
N ARG A 381 7.39 15.87 -13.87
CA ARG A 381 6.78 15.78 -12.54
C ARG A 381 5.81 16.92 -12.27
N ARG A 382 6.18 18.17 -12.60
CA ARG A 382 5.31 19.36 -12.43
C ARG A 382 4.04 19.27 -13.26
N ILE A 383 4.15 18.91 -14.54
CA ILE A 383 3.00 18.73 -15.43
C ILE A 383 2.11 17.58 -14.91
N SER A 384 2.72 16.46 -14.51
CA SER A 384 1.99 15.31 -13.96
C SER A 384 1.18 15.66 -12.73
N ILE A 385 1.71 16.49 -11.81
CA ILE A 385 0.96 16.95 -10.63
C ILE A 385 -0.29 17.72 -11.05
N ILE A 386 -0.16 18.64 -12.02
CA ILE A 386 -1.30 19.41 -12.54
C ILE A 386 -2.33 18.47 -13.16
N VAL A 387 -1.89 17.53 -14.00
CA VAL A 387 -2.78 16.55 -14.65
C VAL A 387 -3.52 15.70 -13.63
N ILE A 388 -2.83 15.16 -12.63
CA ILE A 388 -3.42 14.31 -11.57
C ILE A 388 -4.52 15.06 -10.81
N LEU A 389 -4.25 16.31 -10.40
CA LEU A 389 -5.22 17.11 -9.67
C LEU A 389 -6.39 17.57 -10.56
N THR A 390 -6.12 17.82 -11.84
CA THR A 390 -7.18 18.08 -12.83
C THR A 390 -8.08 16.86 -13.02
N LEU A 391 -7.51 15.64 -13.11
CA LEU A 391 -8.30 14.41 -13.17
C LEU A 391 -9.17 14.21 -11.93
N GLY A 392 -8.62 14.46 -10.73
CA GLY A 392 -9.40 14.42 -9.48
C GLY A 392 -10.52 15.46 -9.45
N TYR A 393 -10.26 16.66 -9.91
CA TYR A 393 -11.29 17.70 -10.03
C TYR A 393 -12.36 17.35 -11.07
N LEU A 394 -11.97 16.81 -12.22
CA LEU A 394 -12.93 16.36 -13.26
C LEU A 394 -13.80 15.23 -12.75
N TYR A 395 -13.21 14.25 -12.05
CA TYR A 395 -14.00 13.17 -11.43
C TYR A 395 -15.01 13.75 -10.43
N TYR A 396 -14.60 14.65 -9.55
CA TYR A 396 -15.49 15.34 -8.61
C TYR A 396 -16.65 16.05 -9.32
N ARG A 397 -16.36 16.72 -10.43
CA ARG A 397 -17.36 17.44 -11.24
C ARG A 397 -18.36 16.51 -11.91
N ILE A 398 -17.89 15.43 -12.50
CA ILE A 398 -18.70 14.50 -13.29
C ILE A 398 -19.54 13.60 -12.38
N SER A 399 -18.98 13.14 -11.23
CA SER A 399 -19.71 12.30 -10.26
C SER A 399 -20.75 13.08 -9.44
N GLY A 400 -20.89 14.39 -9.64
CA GLY A 400 -21.92 15.21 -9.00
C GLY A 400 -21.65 15.58 -7.54
N GLY A 401 -20.53 15.14 -6.92
CA GLY A 401 -20.10 15.56 -5.59
C GLY A 401 -21.02 15.22 -4.41
N GLY A 402 -22.07 14.40 -4.64
CA GLY A 402 -23.08 14.04 -3.64
C GLY A 402 -22.92 12.66 -3.01
N ALA A 403 -22.04 11.83 -3.53
CA ALA A 403 -21.83 10.49 -2.99
C ALA A 403 -21.18 10.53 -1.61
N ALA A 404 -21.49 9.54 -0.76
CA ALA A 404 -20.85 9.37 0.53
C ALA A 404 -19.34 9.19 0.37
N LEU A 405 -18.55 9.85 1.21
CA LEU A 405 -17.09 9.77 1.15
C LEU A 405 -16.57 8.33 1.21
N ALA A 406 -17.23 7.49 2.00
CA ALA A 406 -16.85 6.08 2.14
C ALA A 406 -16.95 5.32 0.80
N SER A 407 -18.02 5.49 0.05
CA SER A 407 -18.23 4.79 -1.23
C SER A 407 -17.16 5.14 -2.26
N ILE A 408 -16.80 6.41 -2.38
CA ILE A 408 -15.74 6.87 -3.29
C ILE A 408 -14.40 6.27 -2.91
N GLY A 409 -14.09 6.19 -1.61
CA GLY A 409 -12.86 5.59 -1.10
C GLY A 409 -12.72 4.12 -1.46
N LEU A 410 -13.80 3.34 -1.36
CA LEU A 410 -13.82 1.91 -1.69
C LEU A 410 -13.58 1.63 -3.19
N ILE A 411 -14.06 2.52 -4.07
CA ILE A 411 -13.78 2.42 -5.52
C ILE A 411 -12.28 2.48 -5.77
N SER A 412 -11.62 3.44 -5.16
CA SER A 412 -10.17 3.61 -5.29
C SER A 412 -9.39 2.44 -4.69
N PHE A 413 -9.80 1.94 -3.52
CA PHE A 413 -9.17 0.79 -2.90
C PHE A 413 -9.24 -0.45 -3.78
N ALA A 414 -10.39 -0.71 -4.39
CA ALA A 414 -10.57 -1.83 -5.32
C ALA A 414 -9.69 -1.71 -6.58
N GLY A 415 -9.51 -0.48 -7.08
CA GLY A 415 -8.65 -0.22 -8.25
C GLY A 415 -7.18 -0.52 -7.97
N VAL A 416 -6.64 -0.02 -6.85
CA VAL A 416 -5.22 -0.26 -6.52
C VAL A 416 -4.96 -1.68 -6.04
N ALA A 417 -5.95 -2.35 -5.44
CA ALA A 417 -5.85 -3.74 -5.02
C ALA A 417 -5.57 -4.71 -6.19
N GLN A 418 -5.86 -4.30 -7.43
CA GLN A 418 -5.54 -5.11 -8.63
C GLN A 418 -4.04 -5.38 -8.80
N ILE A 419 -3.16 -4.64 -8.13
CA ILE A 419 -1.72 -4.86 -8.17
C ILE A 419 -1.31 -6.00 -7.24
N LEU A 420 -2.11 -6.30 -6.21
CA LEU A 420 -1.76 -7.24 -5.15
C LEU A 420 -1.38 -8.64 -5.65
N PRO A 421 -2.12 -9.31 -6.57
CA PRO A 421 -1.76 -10.64 -7.04
C PRO A 421 -0.38 -10.67 -7.71
N VAL A 422 -0.09 -9.69 -8.56
CA VAL A 422 1.19 -9.59 -9.28
C VAL A 422 2.33 -9.20 -8.33
N MET A 423 2.09 -8.34 -7.36
CA MET A 423 3.07 -7.97 -6.33
C MET A 423 3.43 -9.18 -5.46
N LEU A 424 2.43 -9.90 -4.92
CA LEU A 424 2.67 -11.09 -4.10
C LEU A 424 3.33 -12.21 -4.91
N GLY A 425 2.82 -12.50 -6.11
CA GLY A 425 3.46 -13.47 -7.00
C GLY A 425 4.90 -13.08 -7.35
N GLY A 426 5.17 -11.78 -7.55
CA GLY A 426 6.51 -11.28 -7.81
C GLY A 426 7.52 -11.56 -6.68
N ILE A 427 7.11 -11.45 -5.43
CA ILE A 427 7.99 -11.61 -4.27
C ILE A 427 8.05 -13.02 -3.70
N PHE A 428 7.09 -13.91 -4.05
CA PHE A 428 7.02 -15.26 -3.51
C PHE A 428 7.12 -16.37 -4.56
N TRP A 429 6.79 -16.11 -5.82
CA TRP A 429 6.71 -17.13 -6.85
C TRP A 429 7.82 -16.98 -7.89
N HIS A 430 8.76 -17.94 -7.90
CA HIS A 430 9.94 -17.91 -8.76
C HIS A 430 9.59 -17.95 -10.25
N SER A 431 8.63 -18.80 -10.65
CA SER A 431 8.27 -19.02 -12.05
C SER A 431 7.25 -18.01 -12.60
N ALA A 432 6.90 -16.99 -11.84
CA ALA A 432 6.02 -15.92 -12.32
C ALA A 432 6.66 -15.16 -13.49
N THR A 433 5.86 -14.93 -14.56
CA THR A 433 6.35 -14.35 -15.82
C THR A 433 5.76 -12.96 -16.08
N LYS A 434 6.44 -12.17 -16.91
CA LYS A 434 5.97 -10.89 -17.42
C LYS A 434 4.63 -10.99 -18.15
N ILE A 435 4.45 -12.04 -18.95
CA ILE A 435 3.20 -12.27 -19.72
C ILE A 435 2.04 -12.51 -18.76
N GLY A 436 2.26 -13.36 -17.74
CA GLY A 436 1.27 -13.57 -16.69
C GLY A 436 0.93 -12.29 -15.94
N ALA A 437 1.93 -11.49 -15.55
CA ALA A 437 1.72 -10.22 -14.88
C ALA A 437 0.91 -9.24 -15.75
N LEU A 438 1.19 -9.13 -17.04
CA LEU A 438 0.40 -8.30 -17.97
C LEU A 438 -1.04 -8.80 -18.08
N ALA A 439 -1.23 -10.11 -18.26
CA ALA A 439 -2.58 -10.70 -18.39
C ALA A 439 -3.42 -10.46 -17.13
N GLY A 440 -2.85 -10.68 -15.94
CA GLY A 440 -3.53 -10.44 -14.67
C GLY A 440 -3.93 -8.99 -14.50
N LEU A 441 -2.98 -8.06 -14.66
CA LEU A 441 -3.22 -6.62 -14.49
C LEU A 441 -4.27 -6.09 -15.47
N ILE A 442 -4.20 -6.48 -16.75
CA ILE A 442 -5.18 -6.05 -17.77
C ILE A 442 -6.56 -6.61 -17.44
N CYS A 443 -6.66 -7.91 -17.11
CA CYS A 443 -7.91 -8.54 -16.75
C CYS A 443 -8.52 -7.86 -15.51
N GLY A 444 -7.74 -7.66 -14.46
CA GLY A 444 -8.19 -6.98 -13.25
C GLY A 444 -8.66 -5.55 -13.50
N LEU A 445 -7.91 -4.77 -14.31
CA LEU A 445 -8.27 -3.41 -14.69
C LEU A 445 -9.60 -3.37 -15.44
N VAL A 446 -9.79 -4.25 -16.42
CA VAL A 446 -11.01 -4.30 -17.22
C VAL A 446 -12.24 -4.66 -16.36
N VAL A 447 -12.11 -5.71 -15.53
CA VAL A 447 -13.23 -6.16 -14.68
C VAL A 447 -13.57 -5.11 -13.62
N TRP A 448 -12.57 -4.56 -12.93
CA TRP A 448 -12.79 -3.49 -11.95
C TRP A 448 -13.41 -2.24 -12.60
N SER A 449 -12.92 -1.84 -13.77
CA SER A 449 -13.46 -0.67 -14.48
C SER A 449 -14.91 -0.89 -14.84
N TYR A 450 -15.27 -2.07 -15.35
CA TYR A 450 -16.62 -2.40 -15.76
C TYR A 450 -17.59 -2.54 -14.59
N THR A 451 -17.17 -3.19 -13.49
CA THR A 451 -18.07 -3.50 -12.37
C THR A 451 -18.23 -2.36 -11.37
N MET A 452 -17.24 -1.45 -11.27
CA MET A 452 -17.22 -0.46 -10.19
C MET A 452 -16.87 0.96 -10.65
N PHE A 453 -15.81 1.12 -11.47
CA PHE A 453 -15.31 2.45 -11.82
C PHE A 453 -16.26 3.19 -12.80
N LEU A 454 -16.66 2.56 -13.90
CA LEU A 454 -17.57 3.19 -14.86
C LEU A 454 -18.97 3.48 -14.26
N PRO A 455 -19.58 2.56 -13.48
CA PRO A 455 -20.85 2.85 -12.81
C PRO A 455 -20.76 4.00 -11.79
N SER A 456 -19.59 4.30 -11.24
CA SER A 456 -19.41 5.34 -10.23
C SER A 456 -19.66 6.77 -10.72
N PHE A 457 -19.65 6.99 -12.03
CA PHE A 457 -19.98 8.29 -12.63
C PHE A 457 -21.50 8.55 -12.70
N GLY A 458 -22.29 7.55 -12.38
CA GLY A 458 -23.73 7.61 -12.50
C GLY A 458 -24.24 7.06 -13.84
N PRO A 459 -25.56 6.76 -13.91
CA PRO A 459 -26.19 6.27 -15.13
C PRO A 459 -26.12 7.32 -16.25
N GLU A 460 -26.02 6.86 -17.49
CA GLU A 460 -25.99 7.66 -18.73
C GLU A 460 -24.76 8.57 -18.91
N VAL A 461 -23.76 8.54 -18.00
CA VAL A 461 -22.53 9.35 -18.16
C VAL A 461 -21.48 8.57 -18.96
N LEU A 462 -21.03 7.41 -18.48
CA LEU A 462 -20.04 6.55 -19.15
C LEU A 462 -20.59 5.17 -19.49
N ILE A 463 -21.65 4.74 -18.82
CA ILE A 463 -22.32 3.47 -19.03
C ILE A 463 -23.84 3.72 -19.04
N SER A 464 -24.55 3.11 -19.99
CA SER A 464 -26.00 3.27 -20.10
C SER A 464 -26.72 2.53 -18.98
N GLN A 465 -27.89 3.05 -18.56
CA GLN A 465 -28.74 2.37 -17.58
C GLN A 465 -29.14 0.97 -18.07
N GLU A 466 -29.40 0.81 -19.38
CA GLU A 466 -29.71 -0.47 -20.00
C GLU A 466 -28.56 -1.50 -19.76
N THR A 467 -27.31 -1.09 -19.88
CA THR A 467 -26.15 -1.99 -19.59
C THR A 467 -26.08 -2.35 -18.11
N ILE A 468 -26.42 -1.44 -17.21
CA ILE A 468 -26.42 -1.71 -15.76
C ILE A 468 -27.51 -2.74 -15.43
N ASP A 469 -28.68 -2.62 -16.03
CA ASP A 469 -29.86 -3.45 -15.71
C ASP A 469 -29.87 -4.79 -16.46
N HIS A 470 -29.47 -4.80 -17.73
CA HIS A 470 -29.55 -5.97 -18.60
C HIS A 470 -28.19 -6.57 -19.01
N GLY A 471 -27.08 -5.92 -18.66
CA GLY A 471 -25.73 -6.35 -19.04
C GLY A 471 -25.31 -5.88 -20.43
N LEU A 472 -24.01 -6.01 -20.70
CA LEU A 472 -23.44 -5.62 -21.99
C LEU A 472 -24.06 -6.44 -23.11
N TRP A 473 -24.49 -5.78 -24.17
CA TRP A 473 -25.25 -6.37 -25.34
C TRP A 473 -26.53 -7.12 -24.93
N GLY A 474 -27.17 -6.77 -23.80
CA GLY A 474 -28.34 -7.42 -23.30
C GLY A 474 -28.11 -8.81 -22.67
N LEU A 475 -26.83 -9.18 -22.41
CA LEU A 475 -26.49 -10.46 -21.82
C LEU A 475 -26.54 -10.36 -20.29
N GLN A 476 -27.60 -10.90 -19.67
CA GLN A 476 -27.82 -10.80 -18.22
C GLN A 476 -26.68 -11.30 -17.35
N TRP A 477 -25.92 -12.31 -17.82
CA TRP A 477 -24.75 -12.82 -17.09
C TRP A 477 -23.53 -11.87 -17.13
N LEU A 478 -23.58 -10.81 -17.96
CA LEU A 478 -22.59 -9.72 -17.99
C LEU A 478 -23.02 -8.46 -17.24
N ARG A 479 -24.05 -8.53 -16.40
CA ARG A 479 -24.46 -7.36 -15.60
C ARG A 479 -23.31 -6.92 -14.68
N PRO A 480 -22.97 -5.61 -14.63
CA PRO A 480 -21.89 -5.10 -13.78
C PRO A 480 -22.04 -5.46 -12.29
N THR A 481 -23.30 -5.50 -11.83
CA THR A 481 -23.67 -5.79 -10.43
C THR A 481 -23.94 -7.27 -10.16
N ALA A 482 -23.97 -8.13 -11.20
CA ALA A 482 -24.28 -9.56 -11.08
C ALA A 482 -23.58 -10.38 -12.18
N LEU A 483 -22.24 -10.26 -12.29
CA LEU A 483 -21.44 -11.03 -13.24
C LEU A 483 -21.66 -12.54 -13.03
N PHE A 484 -21.71 -13.25 -14.15
CA PHE A 484 -21.95 -14.70 -14.22
C PHE A 484 -23.27 -15.16 -13.57
N GLY A 485 -24.23 -14.22 -13.44
CA GLY A 485 -25.57 -14.49 -12.89
C GLY A 485 -25.58 -14.63 -11.35
N ILE A 486 -24.48 -14.38 -10.66
CA ILE A 486 -24.43 -14.43 -9.19
C ILE A 486 -25.04 -13.14 -8.62
N GLN A 487 -26.20 -13.30 -7.98
CA GLN A 487 -26.96 -12.21 -7.36
C GLN A 487 -26.87 -12.28 -5.83
N GLY A 488 -27.21 -11.18 -5.15
CA GLY A 488 -27.29 -11.13 -3.68
C GLY A 488 -25.97 -10.80 -2.96
N LEU A 489 -24.87 -10.60 -3.71
CA LEU A 489 -23.64 -10.06 -3.13
C LEU A 489 -23.73 -8.53 -3.06
N ASP A 490 -23.13 -7.98 -2.00
CA ASP A 490 -22.89 -6.53 -1.94
C ASP A 490 -22.09 -6.06 -3.18
N PRO A 491 -22.44 -4.93 -3.82
CA PRO A 491 -21.79 -4.48 -5.05
C PRO A 491 -20.27 -4.31 -4.94
N VAL A 492 -19.76 -3.85 -3.79
CA VAL A 492 -18.31 -3.70 -3.55
C VAL A 492 -17.64 -5.06 -3.45
N VAL A 493 -18.23 -5.97 -2.66
CA VAL A 493 -17.71 -7.34 -2.48
C VAL A 493 -17.74 -8.09 -3.80
N HIS A 494 -18.82 -7.95 -4.57
CA HIS A 494 -18.97 -8.54 -5.90
C HIS A 494 -17.86 -8.07 -6.86
N ALA A 495 -17.65 -6.75 -6.95
CA ALA A 495 -16.63 -6.17 -7.82
C ALA A 495 -15.21 -6.61 -7.42
N VAL A 496 -14.90 -6.57 -6.11
CA VAL A 496 -13.58 -7.00 -5.58
C VAL A 496 -13.35 -8.48 -5.82
N LEU A 497 -14.34 -9.32 -5.52
CA LEU A 497 -14.25 -10.77 -5.71
C LEU A 497 -13.89 -11.13 -7.14
N TRP A 498 -14.70 -10.66 -8.10
CA TRP A 498 -14.51 -11.02 -9.51
C TRP A 498 -13.26 -10.40 -10.10
N SER A 499 -12.96 -9.14 -9.81
CA SER A 499 -11.78 -8.49 -10.35
C SER A 499 -10.48 -9.12 -9.83
N ILE A 500 -10.38 -9.43 -8.54
CA ILE A 500 -9.19 -10.07 -7.95
C ILE A 500 -9.08 -11.53 -8.36
N LEU A 501 -10.20 -12.27 -8.40
CA LEU A 501 -10.21 -13.68 -8.82
C LEU A 501 -9.75 -13.85 -10.25
N LEU A 502 -10.34 -13.09 -11.19
CA LEU A 502 -10.01 -13.16 -12.61
C LEU A 502 -8.60 -12.62 -12.90
N ASN A 503 -8.17 -11.57 -12.19
CA ASN A 503 -6.80 -11.10 -12.21
C ASN A 503 -5.82 -12.20 -11.80
N SER A 504 -6.05 -12.81 -10.63
CA SER A 504 -5.20 -13.89 -10.10
C SER A 504 -5.18 -15.09 -11.02
N PHE A 505 -6.33 -15.48 -11.57
CA PHE A 505 -6.43 -16.58 -12.53
C PHE A 505 -5.64 -16.28 -13.81
N ALA A 506 -5.83 -15.09 -14.40
CA ALA A 506 -5.13 -14.69 -15.62
C ALA A 506 -3.61 -14.58 -15.38
N PHE A 507 -3.18 -14.08 -14.23
CA PHE A 507 -1.77 -14.03 -13.83
C PHE A 507 -1.16 -15.43 -13.72
N VAL A 508 -1.83 -16.34 -13.02
CA VAL A 508 -1.35 -17.72 -12.83
C VAL A 508 -1.35 -18.47 -14.15
N ALA A 509 -2.46 -18.45 -14.88
CA ALA A 509 -2.56 -19.11 -16.19
C ALA A 509 -1.54 -18.58 -17.19
N GLY A 510 -1.41 -17.27 -17.32
CA GLY A 510 -0.42 -16.63 -18.18
C GLY A 510 1.02 -16.99 -17.80
N SER A 511 1.32 -17.10 -16.50
CA SER A 511 2.65 -17.51 -16.02
C SER A 511 2.96 -18.97 -16.30
N ILE A 512 1.99 -19.87 -16.17
CA ILE A 512 2.16 -21.31 -16.47
C ILE A 512 2.30 -21.55 -17.97
N LEU A 513 1.54 -20.83 -18.79
CA LEU A 513 1.54 -20.98 -20.26
C LEU A 513 2.73 -20.30 -20.95
N SER A 514 3.47 -19.44 -20.24
CA SER A 514 4.63 -18.74 -20.79
C SER A 514 5.94 -19.13 -20.11
N ARG A 515 7.05 -18.91 -20.82
CA ARG A 515 8.38 -19.17 -20.26
C ARG A 515 9.03 -17.83 -19.83
N PRO A 516 9.61 -17.74 -18.62
CA PRO A 516 10.34 -16.55 -18.23
C PRO A 516 11.60 -16.36 -19.09
N SER A 517 11.87 -15.12 -19.47
CA SER A 517 13.12 -14.75 -20.12
C SER A 517 14.33 -14.93 -19.17
N PRO A 518 15.57 -15.02 -19.71
CA PRO A 518 16.76 -15.11 -18.86
C PRO A 518 16.85 -13.99 -17.81
N LEU A 519 16.56 -12.75 -18.19
CA LEU A 519 16.57 -11.60 -17.29
C LEU A 519 15.51 -11.73 -16.20
N GLU A 520 14.30 -12.22 -16.51
CA GLU A 520 13.26 -12.46 -15.51
C GLU A 520 13.67 -13.51 -14.47
N ARG A 521 14.43 -14.54 -14.89
CA ARG A 521 14.93 -15.58 -13.98
C ARG A 521 15.95 -15.02 -12.98
N VAL A 522 16.92 -14.24 -13.46
CA VAL A 522 17.91 -13.57 -12.62
C VAL A 522 17.23 -12.69 -11.59
N GLN A 523 16.27 -11.89 -12.02
CA GLN A 523 15.53 -11.01 -11.11
C GLN A 523 14.63 -11.77 -10.12
N ALA A 524 14.06 -12.91 -10.56
CA ALA A 524 13.29 -13.76 -9.67
C ALA A 524 14.16 -14.26 -8.49
N VAL A 525 15.39 -14.70 -8.78
CA VAL A 525 16.32 -15.11 -7.73
C VAL A 525 16.64 -13.96 -6.79
N GLN A 526 16.98 -12.77 -7.30
CA GLN A 526 17.28 -11.57 -6.49
C GLN A 526 16.13 -11.18 -5.56
N PHE A 527 14.89 -11.25 -6.03
CA PHE A 527 13.71 -10.89 -5.24
C PHE A 527 13.34 -11.94 -4.19
N ILE A 528 13.50 -13.22 -4.51
CA ILE A 528 13.13 -14.30 -3.61
C ILE A 528 14.20 -14.56 -2.57
N SER A 529 15.48 -14.51 -2.95
CA SER A 529 16.62 -14.68 -2.05
C SER A 529 17.04 -13.38 -1.32
N ALA A 530 16.14 -12.41 -1.21
CA ALA A 530 16.41 -11.13 -0.52
C ALA A 530 16.90 -11.28 0.95
N PHE A 531 16.80 -12.48 1.53
CA PHE A 531 17.31 -12.82 2.86
C PHE A 531 18.67 -13.54 2.83
N GLU A 532 19.09 -14.04 1.67
CA GLU A 532 20.37 -14.73 1.49
C GLU A 532 21.42 -13.72 1.04
N SER A 533 22.34 -13.40 1.89
CA SER A 533 23.43 -12.48 1.59
C SER A 533 24.44 -13.16 0.68
N GLY A 534 24.51 -12.81 -0.60
CA GLY A 534 25.68 -13.14 -1.40
C GLY A 534 25.55 -13.53 -2.87
N SER A 535 24.37 -13.65 -3.49
CA SER A 535 24.33 -13.93 -4.92
C SER A 535 24.29 -12.65 -5.75
N SER A 536 25.44 -12.18 -6.24
CA SER A 536 25.53 -11.17 -7.27
C SER A 536 25.33 -11.83 -8.64
N ALA A 537 24.09 -11.90 -9.10
CA ALA A 537 23.82 -12.25 -10.47
C ALA A 537 24.27 -11.10 -11.39
N ARG A 538 25.17 -11.36 -12.31
CA ARG A 538 25.79 -10.38 -13.20
C ARG A 538 24.95 -10.22 -14.46
N GLY A 539 24.32 -9.06 -14.65
CA GLY A 539 23.47 -8.77 -15.83
C GLY A 539 24.14 -7.96 -16.94
N TRP A 540 25.41 -7.54 -16.77
CA TRP A 540 26.10 -6.70 -17.75
C TRP A 540 27.38 -7.37 -18.28
N GLN A 541 27.61 -7.22 -19.60
CA GLN A 541 28.90 -7.58 -20.22
C GLN A 541 29.90 -6.41 -20.09
N ARG A 542 31.17 -6.73 -20.25
CA ARG A 542 32.24 -5.73 -20.38
C ARG A 542 31.98 -4.90 -21.63
N GLY A 543 31.53 -3.67 -21.47
CA GLY A 543 31.18 -2.77 -22.56
C GLY A 543 32.40 -2.09 -23.16
N ALA A 544 32.26 -1.67 -24.42
CA ALA A 544 33.26 -0.86 -25.13
C ALA A 544 33.13 0.64 -24.84
N THR A 545 32.35 1.04 -23.82
CA THR A 545 32.04 2.43 -23.50
C THR A 545 33.09 3.02 -22.58
N ASP A 546 33.53 4.25 -22.86
CA ASP A 546 34.45 4.97 -22.01
C ASP A 546 33.85 5.36 -20.66
N ALA A 547 34.63 5.21 -19.58
CA ALA A 547 34.20 5.56 -18.24
C ALA A 547 33.86 7.06 -18.09
N GLU A 548 34.42 7.91 -18.93
CA GLU A 548 34.13 9.36 -18.99
C GLU A 548 32.72 9.64 -19.46
N ASP A 549 32.25 8.93 -20.50
CA ASP A 549 30.88 9.06 -21.01
C ASP A 549 29.86 8.60 -19.96
N LEU A 550 30.13 7.49 -19.29
CA LEU A 550 29.32 7.00 -18.17
C LEU A 550 29.30 8.00 -17.01
N LEU A 551 30.42 8.64 -16.69
CA LEU A 551 30.48 9.68 -15.65
C LEU A 551 29.67 10.92 -16.08
N SER A 552 29.83 11.36 -17.32
CA SER A 552 29.07 12.51 -17.85
C SER A 552 27.56 12.28 -17.79
N MET A 553 27.08 11.09 -18.17
CA MET A 553 25.68 10.71 -18.02
C MET A 553 25.25 10.69 -16.54
N ALA A 554 26.05 10.06 -15.67
CA ALA A 554 25.74 9.97 -14.27
C ALA A 554 25.66 11.35 -13.60
N GLN A 555 26.59 12.27 -13.92
CA GLN A 555 26.57 13.64 -13.39
C GLN A 555 25.29 14.40 -13.75
N ARG A 556 24.75 14.16 -14.94
CA ARG A 556 23.50 14.80 -15.39
C ARG A 556 22.25 14.25 -14.73
N ILE A 557 22.27 13.00 -14.27
CA ILE A 557 21.11 12.31 -13.69
C ILE A 557 21.11 12.42 -12.17
N ILE A 558 22.23 12.04 -11.52
CA ILE A 558 22.36 12.00 -10.06
C ILE A 558 23.15 13.19 -9.47
N GLY A 559 23.62 14.11 -10.33
CA GLY A 559 24.41 15.28 -9.92
C GLY A 559 25.91 15.01 -9.82
N ALA A 560 26.72 16.09 -9.97
CA ALA A 560 28.17 15.97 -10.11
C ALA A 560 28.84 15.38 -8.86
N ALA A 561 28.47 15.82 -7.65
CA ALA A 561 29.08 15.36 -6.41
C ALA A 561 28.86 13.88 -6.14
N GLN A 562 27.64 13.41 -6.38
CA GLN A 562 27.23 12.03 -6.11
C GLN A 562 27.79 11.07 -7.17
N ALA A 563 27.79 11.47 -8.45
CA ALA A 563 28.42 10.70 -9.52
C ALA A 563 29.94 10.54 -9.26
N GLN A 564 30.64 11.64 -8.94
CA GLN A 564 32.06 11.57 -8.62
C GLN A 564 32.37 10.68 -7.43
N ASN A 565 31.54 10.71 -6.37
CA ASN A 565 31.75 9.85 -5.20
C ASN A 565 31.53 8.37 -5.55
N LEU A 566 30.50 8.04 -6.35
CA LEU A 566 30.22 6.68 -6.81
C LEU A 566 31.39 6.15 -7.65
N PHE A 567 31.87 6.94 -8.61
CA PHE A 567 32.96 6.56 -9.48
C PHE A 567 34.28 6.42 -8.71
N ARG A 568 34.61 7.36 -7.83
CA ARG A 568 35.81 7.29 -6.98
C ARG A 568 35.82 6.04 -6.11
N THR A 569 34.68 5.74 -5.46
CA THR A 569 34.55 4.54 -4.61
C THR A 569 34.72 3.26 -5.42
N ALA A 570 34.17 3.23 -6.64
CA ALA A 570 34.34 2.09 -7.54
C ALA A 570 35.79 1.93 -8.02
N ALA A 571 36.46 3.02 -8.40
CA ALA A 571 37.86 3.02 -8.80
C ALA A 571 38.77 2.53 -7.66
N GLN A 572 38.55 2.98 -6.43
CA GLN A 572 39.26 2.52 -5.25
C GLN A 572 39.09 1.02 -5.00
N ARG A 573 37.89 0.50 -5.15
CA ARG A 573 37.62 -0.95 -5.04
C ARG A 573 38.29 -1.78 -6.12
N GLN A 574 38.58 -1.18 -7.29
CA GLN A 574 39.32 -1.78 -8.38
C GLN A 574 40.86 -1.59 -8.24
N GLY A 575 41.33 -0.93 -7.17
CA GLY A 575 42.78 -0.66 -6.94
C GLY A 575 43.34 0.40 -7.86
N LYS A 576 42.53 1.24 -8.50
CA LYS A 576 43.00 2.29 -9.42
C LYS A 576 43.38 3.58 -8.68
N GLN A 577 44.47 4.18 -9.10
CA GLN A 577 44.87 5.55 -8.71
C GLN A 577 44.13 6.53 -9.62
N GLY A 578 42.96 7.02 -9.19
CA GLY A 578 42.13 7.94 -9.96
C GLY A 578 40.64 7.84 -9.58
N TYR A 579 39.81 8.55 -10.32
CA TYR A 579 38.35 8.58 -10.07
C TYR A 579 37.53 7.82 -11.13
N LEU A 580 38.19 7.26 -12.18
CA LEU A 580 37.50 6.54 -13.25
C LEU A 580 37.72 5.02 -13.10
N PRO A 581 36.68 4.25 -12.79
CA PRO A 581 36.75 2.80 -12.74
C PRO A 581 36.66 2.19 -14.15
N ASP A 582 37.14 0.96 -14.31
CA ASP A 582 36.84 0.19 -15.52
C ASP A 582 35.35 -0.13 -15.58
N PRO A 583 34.72 -0.11 -16.77
CA PRO A 583 33.32 -0.48 -16.97
C PRO A 583 33.14 -2.00 -16.85
N THR A 584 33.41 -2.53 -15.67
CA THR A 584 33.17 -3.94 -15.33
C THR A 584 31.68 -4.19 -15.10
N PRO A 585 31.18 -5.41 -15.30
CA PRO A 585 29.79 -5.76 -15.02
C PRO A 585 29.32 -5.35 -13.62
N GLN A 586 30.18 -5.51 -12.61
CA GLN A 586 29.89 -5.11 -11.23
C GLN A 586 29.77 -3.59 -11.05
N PHE A 587 30.60 -2.83 -11.77
CA PHE A 587 30.51 -1.37 -11.76
C PHE A 587 29.25 -0.90 -12.50
N LEU A 588 28.93 -1.47 -13.65
CA LEU A 588 27.72 -1.14 -14.43
C LEU A 588 26.44 -1.42 -13.61
N GLU A 589 26.39 -2.54 -12.90
CA GLU A 589 25.29 -2.85 -11.99
C GLU A 589 25.19 -1.83 -10.84
N THR A 590 26.33 -1.43 -10.27
CA THR A 590 26.36 -0.41 -9.20
C THR A 590 25.92 0.95 -9.73
N LEU A 591 26.32 1.29 -10.95
CA LEU A 591 25.91 2.52 -11.63
C LEU A 591 24.42 2.49 -11.96
N GLU A 592 23.93 1.38 -12.53
CA GLU A 592 22.51 1.17 -12.81
C GLU A 592 21.65 1.38 -11.56
N ARG A 593 22.01 0.74 -10.44
CA ARG A 593 21.32 0.94 -9.16
C ARG A 593 21.39 2.39 -8.68
N GLY A 594 22.52 3.07 -8.90
CA GLY A 594 22.67 4.50 -8.60
C GLY A 594 21.70 5.38 -9.38
N LEU A 595 21.59 5.13 -10.68
CA LEU A 595 20.69 5.85 -11.59
C LEU A 595 19.21 5.50 -11.37
N ALA A 596 18.92 4.22 -11.07
CA ALA A 596 17.57 3.71 -10.83
C ALA A 596 16.83 4.52 -9.78
N GLY A 597 17.54 4.95 -8.75
CA GLY A 597 17.01 5.81 -7.73
C GLY A 597 16.43 7.13 -8.23
N SER A 598 16.92 7.70 -9.31
CA SER A 598 16.46 9.00 -9.85
C SER A 598 15.46 8.87 -10.99
N VAL A 599 15.63 7.87 -11.85
CA VAL A 599 14.83 7.72 -13.09
C VAL A 599 14.03 6.41 -13.15
N GLY A 600 14.10 5.58 -12.14
CA GLY A 600 13.48 4.24 -12.09
C GLY A 600 14.34 3.16 -12.76
N ALA A 601 14.20 1.91 -12.31
CA ALA A 601 15.06 0.79 -12.71
C ALA A 601 14.99 0.49 -14.22
N ALA A 602 13.78 0.48 -14.80
CA ALA A 602 13.61 0.22 -16.24
C ALA A 602 14.25 1.30 -17.12
N THR A 603 14.15 2.55 -16.72
CA THR A 603 14.73 3.69 -17.43
C THR A 603 16.26 3.71 -17.31
N ALA A 604 16.78 3.47 -16.09
CA ALA A 604 18.22 3.36 -15.84
C ALA A 604 18.85 2.24 -16.67
N HIS A 605 18.19 1.08 -16.72
CA HIS A 605 18.62 -0.06 -17.54
C HIS A 605 18.64 0.28 -19.03
N ALA A 606 17.58 0.93 -19.55
CA ALA A 606 17.51 1.35 -20.94
C ALA A 606 18.61 2.37 -21.32
N MET A 607 18.88 3.34 -20.44
CA MET A 607 19.92 4.35 -20.65
C MET A 607 21.32 3.73 -20.70
N LEU A 608 21.65 2.87 -19.74
CA LEU A 608 22.93 2.14 -19.76
C LEU A 608 23.04 1.21 -20.96
N GLY A 609 21.97 0.50 -21.32
CA GLY A 609 21.93 -0.37 -22.49
C GLY A 609 22.18 0.36 -23.80
N GLN A 610 21.71 1.60 -23.95
CA GLN A 610 22.01 2.44 -25.12
C GLN A 610 23.49 2.83 -25.22
N MET A 611 24.16 3.04 -24.07
CA MET A 611 25.56 3.44 -24.04
C MET A 611 26.53 2.25 -24.17
N VAL A 612 26.22 1.15 -23.49
CA VAL A 612 27.13 -0.02 -23.40
C VAL A 612 26.96 -0.98 -24.60
N GLY A 613 25.98 -0.74 -25.48
CA GLY A 613 25.83 -1.52 -26.71
C GLY A 613 25.10 -2.84 -26.59
N GLY A 614 24.16 -2.93 -25.66
CA GLY A 614 23.23 -4.05 -25.50
C GLY A 614 23.48 -4.89 -24.25
N SER A 615 22.44 -5.11 -23.48
CA SER A 615 22.41 -6.12 -22.41
C SER A 615 22.18 -7.50 -23.03
N ALA A 616 23.23 -8.14 -23.52
CA ALA A 616 23.15 -9.56 -23.85
C ALA A 616 23.51 -10.35 -22.58
N VAL A 617 22.57 -11.15 -22.09
CA VAL A 617 22.83 -12.17 -21.08
C VAL A 617 23.87 -13.13 -21.67
N THR A 618 25.02 -13.28 -21.01
CA THR A 618 26.09 -14.15 -21.52
C THR A 618 25.73 -15.62 -21.41
N VAL A 619 26.44 -16.46 -22.20
CA VAL A 619 26.36 -17.92 -22.06
C VAL A 619 26.84 -18.34 -20.65
N GLU A 620 27.80 -17.58 -20.07
CA GLU A 620 28.29 -17.79 -18.70
C GLU A 620 27.23 -17.45 -17.63
N ASP A 621 26.42 -16.37 -17.85
CA ASP A 621 25.31 -16.03 -16.96
C ASP A 621 24.20 -17.08 -17.05
N LEU A 622 23.96 -17.62 -18.26
CA LEU A 622 23.03 -18.75 -18.48
C LEU A 622 23.58 -20.04 -17.86
N MET A 623 24.89 -20.29 -17.92
CA MET A 623 25.50 -21.42 -17.24
C MET A 623 25.49 -21.28 -15.73
N ALA A 624 25.75 -20.09 -15.18
CA ALA A 624 25.65 -19.84 -13.73
C ALA A 624 24.23 -20.05 -13.22
N VAL A 625 23.22 -19.60 -13.96
CA VAL A 625 21.81 -19.85 -13.65
C VAL A 625 21.44 -21.34 -13.83
N ALA A 626 22.04 -22.00 -14.80
CA ALA A 626 21.84 -23.45 -15.00
C ALA A 626 22.50 -24.27 -13.88
N ASP A 627 23.71 -23.88 -13.43
CA ASP A 627 24.38 -24.51 -12.28
C ASP A 627 23.62 -24.28 -10.99
N GLU A 628 23.11 -23.07 -10.75
CA GLU A 628 22.25 -22.77 -9.59
C GLU A 628 20.93 -23.54 -9.65
N THR A 629 20.34 -23.67 -10.85
CA THR A 629 19.13 -24.47 -11.07
C THR A 629 19.43 -25.96 -10.85
N ALA A 630 20.60 -26.45 -11.25
CA ALA A 630 21.05 -27.81 -10.99
C ALA A 630 21.28 -28.06 -9.50
N GLN A 631 21.87 -27.10 -8.78
CA GLN A 631 22.03 -27.17 -7.31
C GLN A 631 20.69 -27.15 -6.58
N ILE A 632 19.74 -26.31 -7.00
CA ILE A 632 18.39 -26.28 -6.45
C ILE A 632 17.66 -27.60 -6.72
N MET A 633 17.84 -28.18 -7.91
CA MET A 633 17.25 -29.45 -8.29
C MET A 633 17.87 -30.60 -7.46
N GLU A 634 19.17 -30.56 -7.25
CA GLU A 634 19.86 -31.54 -6.41
C GLU A 634 19.45 -31.41 -4.95
N TYR A 635 19.31 -30.19 -4.43
CA TYR A 635 18.80 -29.94 -3.08
C TYR A 635 17.32 -30.34 -2.93
N SER A 636 16.51 -30.13 -3.96
CA SER A 636 15.13 -30.62 -4.01
C SER A 636 15.05 -32.15 -3.99
N ASN A 637 15.91 -32.82 -4.77
CA ASN A 637 16.00 -34.28 -4.79
C ASN A 637 16.49 -34.84 -3.44
N GLN A 638 17.42 -34.13 -2.78
CA GLN A 638 17.88 -34.51 -1.42
C GLN A 638 16.78 -34.30 -0.37
N LEU A 639 15.98 -33.25 -0.49
CA LEU A 639 14.80 -33.01 0.37
C LEU A 639 13.72 -34.06 0.15
N GLU A 640 13.47 -34.45 -1.09
CA GLU A 640 12.53 -35.51 -1.43
C GLU A 640 12.98 -36.88 -0.89
N ALA A 641 14.27 -37.21 -1.01
CA ALA A 641 14.87 -38.40 -0.44
C ALA A 641 14.77 -38.39 1.09
N LYS A 642 15.10 -37.29 1.77
CA LYS A 642 14.94 -37.15 3.23
C LYS A 642 13.48 -37.18 3.68
N SER A 643 12.56 -36.61 2.92
CA SER A 643 11.12 -36.72 3.18
C SER A 643 10.62 -38.18 3.09
N GLY A 644 11.12 -38.91 2.08
CA GLY A 644 10.85 -40.36 1.95
C GLY A 644 11.41 -41.17 3.12
N GLU A 645 12.62 -40.87 3.57
CA GLU A 645 13.26 -41.48 4.73
C GLU A 645 12.50 -41.19 6.03
N LEU A 646 12.09 -39.93 6.23
CA LEU A 646 11.24 -39.51 7.36
C LEU A 646 9.89 -40.24 7.38
N THR A 647 9.26 -40.39 6.21
CA THR A 647 7.97 -41.09 6.08
C THR A 647 8.13 -42.56 6.41
N THR A 648 9.23 -43.20 5.97
CA THR A 648 9.55 -44.58 6.27
C THR A 648 9.85 -44.79 7.76
N THR A 649 10.58 -43.85 8.37
CA THR A 649 10.91 -43.87 9.80
C THR A 649 9.66 -43.66 10.65
N ALA A 650 8.78 -42.74 10.28
CA ALA A 650 7.50 -42.52 10.95
C ALA A 650 6.59 -43.76 10.89
N ARG A 651 6.58 -44.48 9.75
CA ARG A 651 5.85 -45.78 9.63
C ARG A 651 6.42 -46.85 10.57
N LYS A 652 7.75 -46.97 10.61
CA LYS A 652 8.43 -47.92 11.52
C LYS A 652 8.15 -47.59 12.99
N LEU A 653 8.15 -46.30 13.33
CA LEU A 653 7.85 -45.84 14.70
C LEU A 653 6.39 -46.15 15.08
N ARG A 654 5.47 -46.00 14.15
CA ARG A 654 4.04 -46.30 14.34
C ARG A 654 3.83 -47.82 14.55
N ASP A 655 4.47 -48.64 13.71
CA ASP A 655 4.40 -50.09 13.84
C ASP A 655 5.02 -50.60 15.17
N ALA A 656 6.12 -49.97 15.62
CA ALA A 656 6.73 -50.27 16.92
C ALA A 656 5.81 -49.84 18.07
N ASN A 657 5.17 -48.68 17.99
CA ASN A 657 4.23 -48.19 18.99
C ASN A 657 2.98 -49.09 19.10
N ASP A 658 2.46 -49.53 17.95
CA ASP A 658 1.33 -50.48 17.90
C ASP A 658 1.69 -51.81 18.54
N LYS A 659 2.93 -52.33 18.33
CA LYS A 659 3.44 -53.53 18.99
C LYS A 659 3.57 -53.34 20.50
N LEU A 660 4.11 -52.20 20.95
CA LEU A 660 4.21 -51.86 22.37
C LEU A 660 2.83 -51.77 23.04
N THR A 661 1.86 -51.14 22.35
CA THR A 661 0.49 -51.07 22.84
C THR A 661 -0.16 -52.43 22.99
N LYS A 662 0.03 -53.34 22.01
CA LYS A 662 -0.44 -54.72 22.08
C LYS A 662 0.20 -55.48 23.23
N LEU A 663 1.54 -55.34 23.41
CA LEU A 663 2.27 -55.95 24.52
C LEU A 663 1.81 -55.42 25.88
N SER A 664 1.53 -54.12 25.98
CA SER A 664 1.00 -53.52 27.21
C SER A 664 -0.38 -54.10 27.56
N ILE A 665 -1.26 -54.20 26.57
CA ILE A 665 -2.60 -54.81 26.78
C ILE A 665 -2.49 -56.28 27.22
N GLN A 666 -1.58 -57.07 26.57
CA GLN A 666 -1.34 -58.46 26.94
C GLN A 666 -0.77 -58.59 28.36
N LYS A 667 0.17 -57.69 28.73
CA LYS A 667 0.73 -57.64 30.09
C LYS A 667 -0.35 -57.33 31.13
N ASP A 668 -1.23 -56.37 30.85
CA ASP A 668 -2.29 -55.97 31.78
C ASP A 668 -3.36 -57.06 31.91
N ALA A 669 -3.71 -57.73 30.80
CA ALA A 669 -4.58 -58.89 30.83
C ALA A 669 -3.95 -60.06 31.64
N PHE A 670 -2.66 -60.34 31.44
CA PHE A 670 -1.92 -61.34 32.19
C PHE A 670 -1.87 -61.08 33.70
N LEU A 671 -1.54 -59.76 34.06
CA LEU A 671 -1.54 -59.32 35.46
C LEU A 671 -2.93 -59.44 36.11
N SER A 672 -3.99 -59.09 35.36
CA SER A 672 -5.36 -59.24 35.81
C SER A 672 -5.73 -60.71 36.07
N GLN A 673 -5.33 -61.62 35.13
CA GLN A 673 -5.59 -63.06 35.27
C GLN A 673 -4.84 -63.68 36.48
N ILE A 674 -3.54 -63.35 36.66
CA ILE A 674 -2.77 -63.72 37.81
C ILE A 674 -3.41 -63.23 39.12
N SER A 675 -3.81 -61.98 39.14
CA SER A 675 -4.47 -61.39 40.32
C SER A 675 -5.76 -62.10 40.66
N HIS A 676 -6.51 -62.54 39.64
CA HIS A 676 -7.73 -63.34 39.85
C HIS A 676 -7.42 -64.77 40.34
N GLU A 677 -6.43 -65.42 39.72
CA GLU A 677 -5.96 -66.76 40.09
C GLU A 677 -5.33 -66.80 41.50
N LEU A 678 -4.67 -65.74 41.94
CA LEU A 678 -4.12 -65.60 43.28
C LEU A 678 -5.19 -65.29 44.35
N ARG A 679 -6.21 -64.52 43.95
CA ARG A 679 -7.28 -64.10 44.89
C ARG A 679 -8.09 -65.31 45.37
N THR A 680 -8.35 -66.31 44.50
CA THR A 680 -9.14 -67.48 44.82
C THR A 680 -8.52 -68.32 45.93
N PRO A 681 -7.24 -68.77 45.84
CA PRO A 681 -6.62 -69.48 46.92
C PRO A 681 -6.39 -68.64 48.18
N MET A 682 -6.08 -67.33 48.04
CA MET A 682 -5.95 -66.44 49.19
C MET A 682 -7.27 -66.28 49.95
N THR A 683 -8.39 -66.17 49.23
CA THR A 683 -9.73 -66.15 49.86
C THR A 683 -10.03 -67.44 50.57
N SER A 684 -9.66 -68.58 49.98
CA SER A 684 -9.82 -69.89 50.63
C SER A 684 -8.95 -70.04 51.90
N ILE A 685 -7.66 -69.65 51.82
CA ILE A 685 -6.75 -69.64 52.97
C ILE A 685 -7.31 -68.68 54.07
N ARG A 686 -7.79 -67.54 53.72
CA ARG A 686 -8.40 -66.62 54.67
C ARG A 686 -9.65 -67.24 55.33
N ALA A 687 -10.56 -67.80 54.57
CA ALA A 687 -11.74 -68.47 55.06
C ALA A 687 -11.40 -69.65 56.01
N PHE A 688 -10.39 -70.49 55.64
CA PHE A 688 -9.91 -71.51 56.53
C PHE A 688 -9.23 -71.00 57.81
N SER A 689 -8.48 -69.90 57.69
CA SER A 689 -7.85 -69.22 58.85
C SER A 689 -8.90 -68.67 59.82
N GLU A 690 -9.97 -68.08 59.26
CA GLU A 690 -11.09 -67.56 60.08
C GLU A 690 -11.88 -68.67 60.73
N ILE A 691 -12.01 -69.86 60.12
CA ILE A 691 -12.64 -71.04 60.69
C ILE A 691 -11.78 -71.62 61.80
N LEU A 692 -10.45 -71.55 61.75
CA LEU A 692 -9.54 -72.02 62.76
C LEU A 692 -9.36 -71.07 63.96
N GLN A 693 -9.76 -69.86 63.85
CA GLN A 693 -9.71 -68.81 64.89
C GLN A 693 -11.00 -68.75 65.73
N ASN A 694 -12.12 -69.34 65.28
CA ASN A 694 -13.34 -69.56 66.00
C ASN A 694 -13.43 -70.98 66.50
#